data_c6d65874d14b93ee28733b72b51f2d2a
#
_entry.id   c6d65874d14b93ee28733b72b51f2d2a
#
_cell.length_a   1.000
_cell.length_b   1.000
_cell.length_c   1.000
_cell.angle_alpha   90.00
_cell.angle_beta   90.00
_cell.angle_gamma   90.00
#
_symmetry.space_group_name_H-M   'P 1'
#
loop_
_entity.id
_entity.type
_entity.pdbx_description
1 polymer ?
#
loop_
_entity_poly.entity_id
_entity_poly.type
_entity_poly.pdbx_seq_one_letter_code
_entity_poly.pdbx_strand_id
1 'polypeptide(L)'
;MRNLTYALSGLMLFAIVQQGFSQANKAHYEKMPSGIKVSFKNSETSIDQDIYLDVVTDKIVRVTAVPAGAILPGQTSLVIVDSLRRQVKSLAVSSTDSTVNVQTANMQAVVSLMNGKVEFFDLKGQSILKEAKRNSSSFLANSYQGDAFYHINQDFIVNAEEGIYGLGQHQNAVMNYNRGKQVSLLQYNTEIGIPFLLSTNNYGILWHNYSITKAGDVRPLLPLNAFKLQSKEGEPGWLTATYVNRNKGEEVYLSRPESIIDYGYLTDQHKFPKSVKLAESKVIYAGSFSSPYTGKHVLHFKYSGYMKVWIDGELVADRWRQSWNAGTFEIERDLQKDKPHQIRMEWIPDGGESYFTLNWQSPIPEARKNVFSFNSEAGDAIDYYFVQGASMDEVIAGYRHLSGKAPIMPIWSFGFWQSRERYKTQAEIEEVAAEFRKRKIPIDNIVQDWSYWAENDWGSQKFDVKRFPDPLAMVKKLHDQHFKIMISAWPKINEESSVYQEFKANKWIYPRNIYDGRKDWIGKGYTSTFYDPFNKAARDGFWKLLDNNLFKIGIDAWWMDASEPDIHSNIDLDERKSVFQPAIGSSVRYYNAFPLQNAKGIYEGQRETDPNKRVFILTRSFFAGQQRYAAAAWSGDIASRWHDMKDQIAGGINFSMSGTPYWTMDAGGFLVENRFHKPNTADLEEWRELNSRWYQYGAFLPLFRAHGQYPYREPYNIAPVDHPAYKSMTYAINLRYKLLAYNYSLAAKTFFEDYSMIRGLAMDFPQDKDGFDSNDQYLWGPSLLIXXXXXXX
;
A
#
# COMPACT_ATOMS: atom_id res chain seq x y z
N MET A 1 -17.60 -17.91 -9.94
CA MET A 1 -18.28 -18.97 -10.01
C MET A 1 -19.17 -19.21 -8.90
N ARG A 2 -18.84 -19.13 -7.73
CA ARG A 2 -19.68 -19.44 -6.74
C ARG A 2 -20.88 -18.66 -6.60
N ASN A 3 -20.86 -17.41 -6.86
CA ASN A 3 -22.04 -16.66 -6.60
C ASN A 3 -23.14 -17.04 -7.51
N LEU A 4 -22.76 -17.44 -8.66
CA LEU A 4 -23.78 -17.76 -9.55
C LEU A 4 -24.37 -19.03 -9.14
N THR A 5 -23.60 -19.84 -8.64
CA THR A 5 -24.06 -21.11 -8.24
C THR A 5 -25.26 -20.95 -7.38
N TYR A 6 -25.23 -19.94 -6.52
CA TYR A 6 -26.36 -19.80 -5.73
C TYR A 6 -27.51 -19.41 -6.51
N ALA A 7 -27.34 -18.42 -7.29
CA ALA A 7 -28.49 -17.93 -8.00
C ALA A 7 -29.09 -19.02 -8.79
N LEU A 8 -28.24 -19.80 -9.36
CA LEU A 8 -28.82 -20.77 -10.20
C LEU A 8 -29.33 -21.93 -9.43
N SER A 9 -28.75 -22.28 -8.42
CA SER A 9 -29.21 -23.48 -7.88
C SER A 9 -30.29 -23.24 -6.93
N GLY A 10 -30.59 -22.07 -6.76
CA GLY A 10 -31.54 -21.84 -5.80
C GLY A 10 -32.78 -22.57 -6.06
N LEU A 11 -32.69 -23.21 -7.02
CA LEU A 11 -33.84 -23.77 -7.21
C LEU A 11 -34.28 -24.61 -6.22
N MET A 12 -33.75 -25.04 -5.52
CA MET A 12 -34.26 -25.87 -4.74
C MET A 12 -35.02 -25.55 -3.70
N LEU A 13 -34.93 -25.06 -3.07
CA LEU A 13 -35.63 -24.94 -2.01
C LEU A 13 -36.01 -23.76 -1.54
N PHE A 14 -36.50 -23.49 -0.83
CA PHE A 14 -36.93 -22.43 -0.44
C PHE A 14 -37.46 -21.86 0.49
N ALA A 15 -37.65 -21.22 0.79
CA ALA A 15 -38.08 -20.20 1.25
C ALA A 15 -38.98 -20.10 2.30
N ILE A 16 -38.97 -19.47 3.14
CA ILE A 16 -39.80 -19.38 4.13
C ILE A 16 -39.99 -18.07 4.58
N VAL A 17 -40.94 -17.59 4.65
CA VAL A 17 -41.15 -16.30 5.00
C VAL A 17 -41.53 -16.12 6.34
N GLN A 18 -41.30 -15.23 6.85
CA GLN A 18 -41.54 -15.01 8.10
C GLN A 18 -42.70 -14.32 8.29
N GLN A 19 -43.34 -14.32 8.83
CA GLN A 19 -44.42 -13.60 9.00
C GLN A 19 -44.55 -12.88 10.11
N GLY A 20 -44.99 -12.79 10.73
CA GLY A 20 -45.04 -12.17 11.89
C GLY A 20 -45.34 -10.76 11.78
N PHE A 21 -45.10 -10.07 11.12
CA PHE A 21 -45.31 -8.77 11.17
C PHE A 21 -45.92 -8.18 10.26
N SER A 22 -46.05 -7.77 10.14
CA SER A 22 -46.83 -7.20 9.50
C SER A 22 -46.48 -6.43 8.62
N GLN A 23 -46.17 -6.36 8.20
CA GLN A 23 -46.15 -5.53 7.56
C GLN A 23 -45.45 -4.96 6.62
N ALA A 24 -45.20 -4.03 6.63
CA ALA A 24 -44.56 -3.36 5.63
C ALA A 24 -43.21 -3.88 5.51
N ASN A 25 -42.53 -4.14 6.53
CA ASN A 25 -41.21 -4.55 6.43
C ASN A 25 -41.15 -6.01 6.39
N LYS A 26 -41.53 -6.61 5.33
CA LYS A 26 -41.47 -8.01 5.25
C LYS A 26 -40.11 -8.43 4.74
N ALA A 27 -39.42 -9.20 5.46
CA ALA A 27 -38.20 -9.83 5.00
C ALA A 27 -38.45 -11.31 4.90
N HIS A 28 -37.79 -11.94 3.94
CA HIS A 28 -37.91 -13.38 3.82
C HIS A 28 -36.58 -13.96 3.40
N TYR A 29 -36.39 -15.24 3.58
CA TYR A 29 -35.16 -15.88 3.20
C TYR A 29 -35.43 -17.21 2.53
N GLU A 30 -34.41 -17.65 1.78
CA GLU A 30 -34.45 -18.97 1.21
C GLU A 30 -33.10 -19.63 1.41
N LYS A 31 -33.14 -20.94 1.58
CA LYS A 31 -31.92 -21.68 1.72
C LYS A 31 -31.26 -21.86 0.36
N MET A 32 -29.96 -21.83 0.33
CA MET A 32 -29.14 -22.03 -0.87
C MET A 32 -28.22 -23.23 -0.60
N PRO A 33 -27.60 -23.81 -1.62
CA PRO A 33 -26.74 -24.96 -1.38
C PRO A 33 -25.62 -24.75 -0.36
N SER A 34 -25.06 -23.58 -0.26
CA SER A 34 -24.01 -23.34 0.73
C SER A 34 -24.30 -22.10 1.56
N GLY A 35 -25.57 -21.78 1.76
CA GLY A 35 -25.89 -20.63 2.60
C GLY A 35 -27.34 -20.23 2.50
N ILE A 36 -27.56 -18.92 2.48
CA ILE A 36 -28.90 -18.35 2.44
C ILE A 36 -28.91 -17.07 1.59
N LYS A 37 -30.13 -16.72 1.14
CA LYS A 37 -30.38 -15.42 0.55
C LYS A 37 -31.49 -14.78 1.37
N VAL A 38 -31.30 -13.56 1.82
CA VAL A 38 -32.32 -12.81 2.55
C VAL A 38 -32.75 -11.64 1.69
N SER A 39 -34.07 -11.53 1.41
CA SER A 39 -34.60 -10.41 0.67
C SER A 39 -35.19 -9.44 1.66
N PHE A 40 -34.73 -8.21 1.66
CA PHE A 40 -34.96 -7.29 2.73
C PHE A 40 -35.55 -5.99 2.22
N LYS A 41 -36.74 -5.60 2.72
CA LYS A 41 -37.33 -4.31 2.42
C LYS A 41 -37.42 -3.56 3.71
N ASN A 42 -36.77 -2.41 3.79
CA ASN A 42 -36.77 -1.70 5.06
C ASN A 42 -36.95 -0.21 4.84
N SER A 43 -38.12 0.27 5.25
CA SER A 43 -38.41 1.68 5.10
C SER A 43 -37.54 2.58 5.98
N GLU A 44 -36.98 2.02 7.05
CA GLU A 44 -36.14 2.84 7.90
C GLU A 44 -34.79 3.12 7.28
N THR A 45 -34.24 2.19 6.49
CA THR A 45 -32.94 2.41 5.91
C THR A 45 -33.04 3.02 4.52
N SER A 46 -34.24 3.08 3.97
CA SER A 46 -34.49 3.56 2.62
C SER A 46 -33.77 2.78 1.54
N ILE A 47 -33.36 1.57 1.82
CA ILE A 47 -32.73 0.73 0.84
C ILE A 47 -33.24 -0.69 0.99
N ASP A 48 -33.85 -1.17 -0.08
CA ASP A 48 -34.25 -2.59 -0.17
C ASP A 48 -33.02 -3.34 -0.74
N GLN A 49 -32.72 -4.49 -0.20
CA GLN A 49 -31.54 -5.21 -0.64
C GLN A 49 -31.70 -6.73 -0.54
N ASP A 50 -30.86 -7.42 -1.27
CA ASP A 50 -30.72 -8.86 -1.17
C ASP A 50 -29.36 -9.16 -0.54
N ILE A 51 -29.36 -9.98 0.50
CA ILE A 51 -28.14 -10.29 1.26
C ILE A 51 -27.89 -11.78 1.14
N TYR A 52 -26.70 -12.14 0.71
CA TYR A 52 -26.31 -13.55 0.57
C TYR A 52 -25.23 -13.88 1.59
N LEU A 53 -25.38 -15.00 2.28
CA LEU A 53 -24.31 -15.58 3.07
C LEU A 53 -23.90 -16.88 2.38
N ASP A 54 -22.60 -16.98 2.05
CA ASP A 54 -22.07 -18.13 1.34
C ASP A 54 -20.96 -18.75 2.23
N VAL A 55 -21.15 -19.97 2.69
CA VAL A 55 -20.19 -20.64 3.54
C VAL A 55 -19.13 -21.27 2.63
N VAL A 56 -17.88 -20.81 2.74
CA VAL A 56 -16.79 -21.31 1.94
C VAL A 56 -16.08 -22.47 2.68
N THR A 57 -15.80 -22.26 3.96
CA THR A 57 -15.32 -23.31 4.87
C THR A 57 -16.04 -23.15 6.18
N ASP A 58 -15.83 -24.06 7.12
CA ASP A 58 -16.45 -23.88 8.43
C ASP A 58 -15.98 -22.62 9.16
N LYS A 59 -14.87 -22.01 8.69
CA LYS A 59 -14.31 -20.80 9.29
C LYS A 59 -14.41 -19.58 8.39
N ILE A 60 -14.92 -19.70 7.16
CA ILE A 60 -14.97 -18.59 6.21
C ILE A 60 -16.37 -18.43 5.63
N VAL A 61 -16.95 -17.27 5.79
CA VAL A 61 -18.28 -16.95 5.23
C VAL A 61 -18.16 -15.70 4.37
N ARG A 62 -18.67 -15.77 3.15
CA ARG A 62 -18.73 -14.60 2.27
C ARG A 62 -20.07 -13.92 2.43
N VAL A 63 -20.06 -12.62 2.61
CA VAL A 63 -21.28 -11.79 2.68
C VAL A 63 -21.33 -10.93 1.43
N THR A 64 -22.45 -11.02 0.69
CA THR A 64 -22.64 -10.18 -0.47
C THR A 64 -24.00 -9.49 -0.34
N ALA A 65 -24.05 -8.18 -0.43
CA ALA A 65 -25.31 -7.44 -0.41
C ALA A 65 -25.39 -6.57 -1.64
N VAL A 66 -26.56 -6.62 -2.32
CA VAL A 66 -26.81 -5.84 -3.52
C VAL A 66 -28.16 -5.15 -3.38
N PRO A 67 -28.43 -4.07 -4.11
CA PRO A 67 -29.78 -3.50 -4.12
C PRO A 67 -30.76 -4.56 -4.56
N ALA A 68 -32.00 -4.54 -4.01
CA ALA A 68 -32.94 -5.57 -4.24
C ALA A 68 -33.21 -5.76 -5.74
N GLY A 69 -33.15 -6.98 -6.17
CA GLY A 69 -33.40 -7.32 -7.56
C GLY A 69 -32.19 -7.16 -8.48
N ALA A 70 -31.06 -6.65 -7.95
CA ALA A 70 -29.89 -6.50 -8.80
C ALA A 70 -29.23 -7.87 -9.03
N ILE A 71 -28.54 -7.96 -10.17
CA ILE A 71 -27.86 -9.20 -10.50
C ILE A 71 -26.59 -9.31 -9.66
N LEU A 72 -26.31 -10.51 -9.15
CA LEU A 72 -25.10 -10.72 -8.39
C LEU A 72 -23.87 -10.46 -9.27
N PRO A 73 -22.78 -9.98 -8.69
CA PRO A 73 -21.57 -9.74 -9.45
C PRO A 73 -21.12 -10.98 -10.18
N GLY A 74 -20.43 -10.77 -11.27
CA GLY A 74 -19.90 -11.86 -12.04
C GLY A 74 -18.95 -12.74 -11.27
N GLN A 75 -18.68 -13.91 -11.82
CA GLN A 75 -18.02 -14.90 -11.08
C GLN A 75 -16.54 -14.82 -11.06
N THR A 76 -15.91 -14.16 -11.97
CA THR A 76 -14.46 -14.16 -12.04
C THR A 76 -13.88 -13.14 -11.08
N SER A 77 -13.02 -13.58 -10.22
CA SER A 77 -12.33 -12.70 -9.28
C SER A 77 -10.85 -12.63 -9.64
N LEU A 78 -10.25 -11.44 -9.50
CA LEU A 78 -8.81 -11.31 -9.68
C LEU A 78 -8.06 -11.75 -8.42
N VAL A 79 -8.73 -11.76 -7.28
CA VAL A 79 -8.11 -12.06 -5.99
C VAL A 79 -8.33 -13.50 -5.55
N ILE A 80 -9.56 -13.98 -5.63
CA ILE A 80 -9.89 -15.32 -5.14
C ILE A 80 -9.44 -16.34 -6.17
N VAL A 81 -8.72 -17.36 -5.75
CA VAL A 81 -8.16 -18.32 -6.70
C VAL A 81 -9.25 -19.16 -7.34
N ASP A 82 -9.06 -19.51 -8.63
CA ASP A 82 -10.01 -20.36 -9.33
C ASP A 82 -10.06 -21.76 -8.73
N SER A 83 -8.99 -22.20 -8.09
CA SER A 83 -8.91 -23.53 -7.49
C SER A 83 -9.51 -23.59 -6.09
N LEU A 84 -10.19 -22.53 -5.65
CA LEU A 84 -10.75 -22.51 -4.32
C LEU A 84 -11.64 -23.73 -4.08
N ARG A 85 -11.41 -24.40 -2.95
CA ARG A 85 -12.21 -25.56 -2.60
C ARG A 85 -13.06 -25.25 -1.39
N ARG A 86 -14.31 -25.68 -1.45
CA ARG A 86 -15.20 -25.54 -0.31
C ARG A 86 -14.93 -26.70 0.61
N GLN A 87 -14.79 -26.41 1.91
CA GLN A 87 -14.49 -27.42 2.90
C GLN A 87 -15.43 -27.23 4.08
N VAL A 88 -16.64 -27.71 3.94
CA VAL A 88 -17.67 -27.48 4.96
C VAL A 88 -18.07 -28.83 5.58
N LYS A 89 -17.80 -28.97 6.89
CA LYS A 89 -18.18 -30.19 7.59
C LYS A 89 -19.62 -30.16 8.05
N SER A 90 -20.15 -29.00 8.37
CA SER A 90 -21.47 -28.90 8.93
C SER A 90 -22.11 -27.57 8.51
N LEU A 91 -23.35 -27.61 8.11
CA LEU A 91 -24.08 -26.40 7.75
C LEU A 91 -25.52 -26.56 8.15
N ALA A 92 -25.99 -25.75 9.08
CA ALA A 92 -27.37 -25.80 9.52
C ALA A 92 -27.97 -24.39 9.45
N VAL A 93 -29.21 -24.29 9.00
CA VAL A 93 -29.92 -23.03 8.90
C VAL A 93 -31.13 -23.10 9.80
N SER A 94 -31.33 -22.07 10.61
CA SER A 94 -32.52 -21.95 11.44
C SER A 94 -32.96 -20.50 11.48
N SER A 95 -34.18 -20.25 11.94
CA SER A 95 -34.68 -18.89 11.99
C SER A 95 -35.60 -18.70 13.16
N THR A 96 -35.72 -17.43 13.53
CA THR A 96 -36.73 -17.00 14.49
C THR A 96 -37.59 -15.94 13.78
N ASP A 97 -38.48 -15.27 14.52
CA ASP A 97 -39.28 -14.20 13.90
C ASP A 97 -38.42 -13.05 13.46
N SER A 98 -37.23 -12.88 14.06
CA SER A 98 -36.44 -11.70 13.79
C SER A 98 -35.03 -11.99 13.21
N THR A 99 -34.63 -13.25 13.12
CA THR A 99 -33.29 -13.54 12.64
C THR A 99 -33.25 -14.83 11.82
N VAL A 100 -32.19 -14.94 10.97
CA VAL A 100 -31.84 -16.20 10.33
C VAL A 100 -30.40 -16.53 10.74
N ASN A 101 -30.18 -17.75 11.17
CA ASN A 101 -28.90 -18.21 11.66
C ASN A 101 -28.32 -19.27 10.72
N VAL A 102 -27.07 -19.05 10.30
CA VAL A 102 -26.32 -20.06 9.54
C VAL A 102 -25.21 -20.54 10.47
N GLN A 103 -25.20 -21.82 10.81
CA GLN A 103 -24.23 -22.35 11.73
C GLN A 103 -23.31 -23.35 11.02
N THR A 104 -22.02 -23.19 11.19
CA THR A 104 -21.02 -24.13 10.67
C THR A 104 -20.46 -24.92 11.86
N ALA A 105 -19.45 -25.73 11.61
CA ALA A 105 -18.77 -26.45 12.70
C ALA A 105 -18.01 -25.53 13.64
N ASN A 106 -17.76 -24.27 13.24
CA ASN A 106 -16.93 -23.37 14.02
C ASN A 106 -17.58 -22.04 14.40
N MET A 107 -18.66 -21.65 13.76
CA MET A 107 -19.22 -20.32 14.03
C MET A 107 -20.70 -20.25 13.68
N GLN A 108 -21.32 -19.14 14.04
CA GLN A 108 -22.66 -18.81 13.63
C GLN A 108 -22.66 -17.45 12.97
N ALA A 109 -23.36 -17.32 11.85
CA ALA A 109 -23.56 -16.01 11.19
C ALA A 109 -25.05 -15.74 11.19
N VAL A 110 -25.44 -14.61 11.75
CA VAL A 110 -26.85 -14.30 12.00
C VAL A 110 -27.23 -13.03 11.26
N VAL A 111 -28.31 -13.08 10.45
CA VAL A 111 -28.81 -11.91 9.74
C VAL A 111 -30.06 -11.45 10.43
N SER A 112 -30.15 -10.16 10.76
CA SER A 112 -31.35 -9.59 11.34
C SER A 112 -32.39 -9.37 10.25
N LEU A 113 -33.61 -9.89 10.47
CA LEU A 113 -34.73 -9.63 9.58
C LEU A 113 -35.32 -8.25 9.81
N MET A 114 -34.89 -7.58 10.88
CA MET A 114 -35.40 -6.24 11.17
C MET A 114 -34.61 -5.15 10.43
N ASN A 115 -33.28 -5.34 10.22
CA ASN A 115 -32.48 -4.29 9.64
C ASN A 115 -31.40 -4.79 8.71
N GLY A 116 -31.31 -6.10 8.47
CA GLY A 116 -30.33 -6.66 7.52
C GLY A 116 -28.91 -6.78 8.01
N LYS A 117 -28.63 -6.43 9.25
CA LYS A 117 -27.27 -6.53 9.77
C LYS A 117 -26.83 -7.98 9.90
N VAL A 118 -25.57 -8.25 9.63
CA VAL A 118 -24.97 -9.56 9.84
C VAL A 118 -24.06 -9.48 11.07
N GLU A 119 -24.15 -10.48 11.93
CA GLU A 119 -23.28 -10.58 13.10
C GLU A 119 -22.72 -12.00 13.19
N PHE A 120 -21.45 -12.11 13.56
CA PHE A 120 -20.76 -13.38 13.63
C PHE A 120 -20.48 -13.73 15.09
N PHE A 121 -20.72 -14.98 15.45
CA PHE A 121 -20.56 -15.46 16.83
C PHE A 121 -19.75 -16.75 16.85
N ASP A 122 -19.06 -17.01 17.93
CA ASP A 122 -18.47 -18.31 18.11
C ASP A 122 -19.59 -19.29 18.54
N LEU A 123 -19.23 -20.56 18.71
CA LEU A 123 -20.25 -21.56 19.06
C LEU A 123 -20.77 -21.42 20.48
N LYS A 124 -20.09 -20.63 21.33
CA LYS A 124 -20.57 -20.39 22.68
C LYS A 124 -21.51 -19.19 22.71
N GLY A 125 -21.76 -18.55 21.60
CA GLY A 125 -22.66 -17.40 21.52
C GLY A 125 -22.01 -16.06 21.76
N GLN A 126 -20.67 -16.01 21.86
CA GLN A 126 -20.01 -14.72 22.03
C GLN A 126 -19.82 -14.03 20.69
N SER A 127 -20.14 -12.77 20.63
CA SER A 127 -20.00 -11.98 19.38
C SER A 127 -18.55 -11.83 19.00
N ILE A 128 -18.24 -12.06 17.74
CA ILE A 128 -16.88 -11.85 17.20
C ILE A 128 -16.83 -10.54 16.45
N LEU A 129 -17.83 -10.26 15.61
CA LEU A 129 -17.88 -9.05 14.79
C LEU A 129 -19.33 -8.78 14.40
N LYS A 130 -19.69 -7.51 14.31
CA LYS A 130 -21.02 -7.19 13.83
C LYS A 130 -21.01 -5.99 12.90
N GLU A 131 -21.90 -6.05 11.92
CA GLU A 131 -22.11 -4.92 11.03
C GLU A 131 -22.92 -3.84 11.73
N ALA A 132 -22.68 -2.60 11.32
CA ALA A 132 -23.57 -1.53 11.71
C ALA A 132 -24.76 -1.50 10.72
N LYS A 133 -25.82 -0.77 11.08
CA LYS A 133 -26.99 -0.68 10.26
C LYS A 133 -26.66 -0.11 8.89
N ARG A 134 -27.17 -0.72 7.83
CA ARG A 134 -27.00 -0.21 6.47
C ARG A 134 -27.93 0.98 6.24
N ASN A 135 -27.50 1.88 5.37
CA ASN A 135 -28.30 3.07 5.10
C ASN A 135 -28.20 3.45 3.62
N SER A 136 -28.77 4.58 3.25
CA SER A 136 -28.87 4.94 1.86
C SER A 136 -27.52 5.22 1.20
N SER A 137 -26.49 5.48 1.96
CA SER A 137 -25.17 5.72 1.37
C SER A 137 -24.44 4.42 1.03
N SER A 138 -25.03 3.27 1.37
CA SER A 138 -24.37 1.99 1.07
C SER A 138 -24.22 1.73 -0.42
N PHE A 139 -25.12 2.28 -1.25
CA PHE A 139 -25.08 2.05 -2.69
C PHE A 139 -25.45 3.35 -3.41
N LEU A 140 -24.46 4.13 -3.83
CA LEU A 140 -24.70 5.37 -4.59
C LEU A 140 -24.20 5.16 -6.02
N ALA A 141 -25.08 5.30 -6.99
CA ALA A 141 -24.74 5.02 -8.39
C ALA A 141 -23.76 6.03 -8.97
N ASN A 142 -22.86 5.55 -9.80
CA ASN A 142 -21.90 6.41 -10.50
C ASN A 142 -21.38 5.65 -11.73
N SER A 143 -20.53 6.30 -12.51
CA SER A 143 -19.93 5.66 -13.68
C SER A 143 -18.63 6.35 -14.06
N TYR A 144 -17.79 5.63 -14.79
CA TYR A 144 -16.53 6.17 -15.28
C TYR A 144 -16.06 5.30 -16.47
N GLN A 145 -15.58 5.95 -17.49
CA GLN A 145 -15.08 5.24 -18.69
C GLN A 145 -16.11 4.23 -19.24
N GLY A 146 -17.37 4.59 -19.21
CA GLY A 146 -18.44 3.71 -19.75
C GLY A 146 -18.83 2.55 -18.86
N ASP A 147 -18.29 2.49 -17.65
CA ASP A 147 -18.51 1.41 -16.68
C ASP A 147 -19.39 1.97 -15.58
N ALA A 148 -20.54 1.33 -15.31
CA ALA A 148 -21.47 1.76 -14.26
C ALA A 148 -21.23 0.93 -13.01
N PHE A 149 -21.31 1.56 -11.86
CA PHE A 149 -21.05 0.90 -10.58
C PHE A 149 -21.69 1.70 -9.46
N TYR A 150 -21.55 1.20 -8.24
CA TYR A 150 -21.99 1.94 -7.05
C TYR A 150 -20.77 2.35 -6.24
N HIS A 151 -20.87 3.48 -5.59
CA HIS A 151 -20.01 3.81 -4.46
C HIS A 151 -20.52 2.91 -3.31
N ILE A 152 -19.62 2.21 -2.64
CA ILE A 152 -20.02 1.17 -1.68
C ILE A 152 -19.51 1.54 -0.28
N ASN A 153 -20.35 1.41 0.72
CA ASN A 153 -19.95 1.67 2.09
C ASN A 153 -20.47 0.59 3.03
N GLN A 154 -19.64 0.08 3.92
CA GLN A 154 -20.06 -0.84 4.98
C GLN A 154 -19.33 -0.48 6.27
N ASP A 155 -20.11 -0.25 7.31
CA ASP A 155 -19.56 0.04 8.64
C ASP A 155 -19.66 -1.22 9.51
N PHE A 156 -18.66 -1.40 10.36
CA PHE A 156 -18.63 -2.48 11.35
C PHE A 156 -18.50 -1.88 12.74
N ILE A 157 -19.03 -2.55 13.74
CA ILE A 157 -18.85 -2.17 15.13
C ILE A 157 -17.78 -3.08 15.70
N VAL A 158 -16.71 -2.51 16.21
CA VAL A 158 -15.58 -3.30 16.72
C VAL A 158 -15.43 -3.06 18.20
N ASN A 159 -14.70 -3.95 18.88
CA ASN A 159 -14.46 -3.80 20.31
C ASN A 159 -13.42 -2.72 20.52
N ALA A 160 -13.65 -1.84 21.47
CA ALA A 160 -12.75 -0.71 21.70
C ALA A 160 -11.33 -1.13 22.02
N GLU A 161 -11.14 -2.31 22.60
CA GLU A 161 -9.82 -2.75 23.01
C GLU A 161 -9.13 -3.67 22.02
N GLU A 162 -9.79 -4.06 20.92
CA GLU A 162 -9.11 -4.96 20.01
C GLU A 162 -8.09 -4.23 19.16
N GLY A 163 -7.03 -4.92 18.75
CA GLY A 163 -6.08 -4.40 17.79
C GLY A 163 -6.50 -4.78 16.40
N ILE A 164 -6.35 -3.86 15.45
CA ILE A 164 -6.68 -4.09 14.04
C ILE A 164 -5.47 -3.75 13.21
N TYR A 165 -5.02 -4.68 12.37
CA TYR A 165 -3.76 -4.61 11.65
C TYR A 165 -3.97 -4.94 10.18
N GLY A 166 -2.90 -4.82 9.39
CA GLY A 166 -2.93 -5.18 8.00
C GLY A 166 -3.16 -3.95 7.12
N LEU A 167 -4.02 -4.10 6.12
CA LEU A 167 -4.41 -3.01 5.20
C LEU A 167 -3.26 -2.52 4.32
N GLY A 168 -2.20 -3.30 4.20
CA GLY A 168 -1.07 -2.98 3.33
C GLY A 168 0.06 -2.32 4.08
N GLN A 169 0.73 -1.36 3.41
CA GLN A 169 1.88 -0.70 3.99
C GLN A 169 1.73 0.80 3.78
N HIS A 170 1.83 1.55 4.84
CA HIS A 170 1.59 2.99 4.80
C HIS A 170 2.67 3.74 5.56
N GLN A 171 2.98 4.98 5.12
CA GLN A 171 4.06 5.76 5.68
C GLN A 171 3.55 6.67 6.79
N ASN A 172 2.91 6.09 7.78
CA ASN A 172 2.27 6.87 8.84
C ASN A 172 2.66 6.43 10.25
N ALA A 173 3.53 5.44 10.38
CA ALA A 173 3.96 4.89 11.67
C ALA A 173 2.82 4.35 12.54
N VAL A 174 1.65 4.10 11.97
CA VAL A 174 0.52 3.58 12.73
C VAL A 174 0.61 2.08 12.78
N MET A 175 0.59 1.51 13.98
CA MET A 175 0.59 0.06 14.11
C MET A 175 -0.82 -0.48 14.20
N ASN A 176 -1.68 0.15 14.98
CA ASN A 176 -3.02 -0.36 15.29
C ASN A 176 -4.05 0.59 14.71
N TYR A 177 -4.82 0.14 13.72
CA TYR A 177 -5.77 0.99 13.04
C TYR A 177 -7.09 1.15 13.81
N ASN A 178 -7.21 0.53 14.99
CA ASN A 178 -8.38 0.71 15.83
C ASN A 178 -8.12 1.80 16.88
N ARG A 179 -7.58 2.95 16.42
CA ARG A 179 -7.30 4.08 17.32
C ARG A 179 -7.80 5.36 16.68
N GLY A 180 -8.95 5.30 16.00
CA GLY A 180 -9.50 6.48 15.35
C GLY A 180 -8.73 6.89 14.12
N LYS A 181 -8.11 5.94 13.43
CA LYS A 181 -7.30 6.24 12.27
C LYS A 181 -8.05 5.98 10.99
N GLN A 182 -7.71 6.70 9.94
CA GLN A 182 -8.25 6.49 8.62
C GLN A 182 -7.07 6.24 7.69
N VAL A 183 -7.19 5.27 6.79
CA VAL A 183 -6.15 5.02 5.82
C VAL A 183 -6.79 4.88 4.45
N SER A 184 -6.11 5.37 3.41
CA SER A 184 -6.57 5.22 2.04
C SER A 184 -5.86 4.04 1.41
N LEU A 185 -6.63 3.11 0.88
CA LEU A 185 -6.07 1.92 0.23
C LEU A 185 -5.99 2.24 -1.26
N LEU A 186 -4.81 2.68 -1.68
CA LEU A 186 -4.54 2.93 -3.08
C LEU A 186 -3.08 2.72 -3.38
N GLN A 187 -2.78 2.24 -4.58
CA GLN A 187 -1.40 2.04 -4.99
C GLN A 187 -0.82 3.39 -5.40
N TYR A 188 0.29 3.74 -4.77
CA TYR A 188 0.86 5.05 -4.90
C TYR A 188 2.32 4.93 -4.45
N ASN A 189 3.24 5.64 -5.04
CA ASN A 189 4.65 5.53 -4.64
C ASN A 189 4.76 5.71 -3.13
N THR A 190 5.27 4.74 -2.43
CA THR A 190 5.44 4.58 -0.98
C THR A 190 4.19 4.10 -0.23
N GLU A 191 3.07 3.86 -0.92
CA GLU A 191 1.85 3.37 -0.26
C GLU A 191 1.34 2.13 -0.97
N ILE A 192 0.99 1.11 -0.19
CA ILE A 192 0.43 -0.12 -0.74
C ILE A 192 -0.90 -0.36 -0.04
N GLY A 193 -1.98 -0.49 -0.81
CA GLY A 193 -3.29 -0.74 -0.23
C GLY A 193 -3.72 -2.18 -0.45
N ILE A 194 -3.93 -2.92 0.64
CA ILE A 194 -4.40 -4.30 0.59
C ILE A 194 -5.66 -4.36 1.45
N PRO A 195 -6.81 -4.72 0.88
CA PRO A 195 -8.06 -4.64 1.64
C PRO A 195 -8.31 -5.88 2.49
N PHE A 196 -7.34 -6.21 3.34
CA PHE A 196 -7.47 -7.30 4.30
C PHE A 196 -7.02 -6.80 5.67
N LEU A 197 -7.90 -6.93 6.66
CA LEU A 197 -7.55 -6.59 8.02
C LEU A 197 -7.50 -7.84 8.89
N LEU A 198 -6.71 -7.77 9.94
CA LEU A 198 -6.48 -8.86 10.87
C LEU A 198 -6.70 -8.33 12.29
N SER A 199 -7.54 -9.00 13.07
CA SER A 199 -7.92 -8.53 14.41
C SER A 199 -7.38 -9.44 15.50
N THR A 200 -7.05 -8.86 16.65
CA THR A 200 -6.70 -9.64 17.83
C THR A 200 -7.88 -10.46 18.36
N ASN A 201 -9.08 -10.24 17.84
CA ASN A 201 -10.23 -11.11 18.18
C ASN A 201 -10.27 -12.32 17.26
N ASN A 202 -9.16 -12.61 16.59
CA ASN A 202 -8.99 -13.83 15.79
C ASN A 202 -9.98 -13.91 14.64
N TYR A 203 -10.15 -12.80 13.95
CA TYR A 203 -10.87 -12.78 12.69
C TYR A 203 -10.14 -11.87 11.71
N GLY A 204 -10.47 -12.04 10.44
CA GLY A 204 -10.05 -11.11 9.42
C GLY A 204 -11.22 -10.76 8.52
N ILE A 205 -11.10 -9.65 7.82
CA ILE A 205 -12.05 -9.26 6.78
C ILE A 205 -11.27 -9.06 5.49
N LEU A 206 -11.60 -9.83 4.46
CA LEU A 206 -11.08 -9.56 3.12
C LEU A 206 -12.19 -8.80 2.38
N TRP A 207 -11.95 -7.52 2.16
CA TRP A 207 -12.92 -6.64 1.51
C TRP A 207 -12.70 -6.79 0.00
N HIS A 208 -13.63 -7.48 -0.65
CA HIS A 208 -13.43 -7.94 -2.02
C HIS A 208 -13.83 -6.85 -3.01
N ASN A 209 -12.94 -5.87 -3.17
CA ASN A 209 -13.20 -4.69 -3.99
C ASN A 209 -11.85 -4.17 -4.47
N TYR A 210 -11.73 -3.84 -5.76
CA TYR A 210 -10.44 -3.44 -6.34
C TYR A 210 -10.24 -1.94 -6.37
N SER A 211 -11.27 -1.16 -6.00
CA SER A 211 -11.19 0.29 -6.17
C SER A 211 -10.51 0.96 -5.00
N ILE A 212 -10.25 2.25 -5.13
CA ILE A 212 -9.73 3.02 -4.01
C ILE A 212 -10.72 2.92 -2.86
N THR A 213 -10.23 2.57 -1.69
CA THR A 213 -11.07 2.33 -0.52
C THR A 213 -10.49 3.07 0.68
N LYS A 214 -11.33 3.78 1.41
CA LYS A 214 -10.92 4.35 2.69
C LYS A 214 -11.36 3.40 3.78
N ALA A 215 -10.49 3.16 4.75
CA ALA A 215 -10.76 2.20 5.82
C ALA A 215 -10.49 2.83 7.17
N GLY A 216 -11.26 2.43 8.17
CA GLY A 216 -11.08 2.88 9.54
C GLY A 216 -12.14 3.88 9.97
N ASP A 217 -11.72 4.96 10.63
CA ASP A 217 -12.63 6.03 11.03
C ASP A 217 -12.78 6.98 9.84
N VAL A 218 -13.67 6.63 8.93
CA VAL A 218 -13.75 7.33 7.65
C VAL A 218 -14.67 8.54 7.82
N ARG A 219 -14.05 9.71 7.88
CA ARG A 219 -14.74 10.99 7.98
C ARG A 219 -14.02 12.01 7.12
N PRO A 220 -14.70 12.97 6.51
CA PRO A 220 -14.02 13.96 5.71
C PRO A 220 -13.07 14.78 6.58
N LEU A 221 -11.92 15.15 6.02
CA LEU A 221 -11.03 16.08 6.71
C LEU A 221 -11.61 17.47 6.62
N LEU A 222 -11.43 18.25 7.68
CA LEU A 222 -11.89 19.62 7.71
C LEU A 222 -10.78 20.55 7.26
N PRO A 223 -11.11 21.65 6.57
CA PRO A 223 -10.08 22.59 6.16
C PRO A 223 -9.60 23.42 7.36
N LEU A 224 -8.47 24.09 7.18
CA LEU A 224 -7.89 24.87 8.26
C LEU A 224 -8.89 25.88 8.83
N ASN A 225 -9.69 26.52 7.98
CA ASN A 225 -10.60 27.55 8.47
C ASN A 225 -11.86 27.00 9.16
N ALA A 226 -11.96 25.70 9.34
CA ALA A 226 -12.97 25.17 10.26
C ALA A 226 -12.53 25.35 11.73
N PHE A 227 -11.25 25.67 11.96
CA PHE A 227 -10.84 26.27 13.23
C PHE A 227 -11.18 27.76 13.19
N LYS A 228 -11.28 28.38 14.38
CA LYS A 228 -11.37 29.83 14.45
C LYS A 228 -9.93 30.32 14.39
N LEU A 229 -9.59 31.09 13.39
CA LEU A 229 -8.21 31.54 13.16
C LEU A 229 -8.05 33.03 13.49
N GLN A 230 -6.82 33.38 13.87
CA GLN A 230 -6.45 34.81 13.99
C GLN A 230 -5.07 34.94 13.33
N SER A 231 -4.89 36.09 12.66
CA SER A 231 -3.64 36.40 12.01
C SER A 231 -2.55 36.68 13.04
N LYS A 232 -1.33 36.86 12.53
CA LYS A 232 -0.22 37.24 13.39
C LYS A 232 -0.52 38.49 14.15
N GLU A 233 -1.28 39.44 13.57
CA GLU A 233 -1.64 40.71 14.23
C GLU A 233 -2.96 40.62 15.01
N GLY A 234 -3.59 39.49 15.06
CA GLY A 234 -4.82 39.29 15.84
C GLY A 234 -6.11 39.47 15.04
N GLU A 235 -6.05 39.63 13.74
CA GLU A 235 -7.26 39.81 12.94
C GLU A 235 -7.94 38.46 12.75
N PRO A 236 -9.26 38.38 12.83
CA PRO A 236 -9.94 37.10 12.79
C PRO A 236 -10.10 36.57 11.36
N GLY A 237 -10.02 35.26 11.20
CA GLY A 237 -10.43 34.57 9.99
C GLY A 237 -9.32 33.94 9.17
N TRP A 238 -8.05 34.21 9.49
CA TRP A 238 -6.96 33.64 8.67
C TRP A 238 -5.65 33.58 9.47
N LEU A 239 -4.66 32.86 8.92
CA LEU A 239 -3.28 32.97 9.37
C LEU A 239 -2.53 33.90 8.41
N THR A 240 -1.47 34.53 8.89
CA THR A 240 -0.63 35.36 8.05
C THR A 240 0.39 34.45 7.33
N ALA A 241 0.39 34.48 6.01
CA ALA A 241 1.38 33.74 5.21
C ALA A 241 2.39 34.75 4.67
N THR A 242 3.65 34.61 5.03
CA THR A 242 4.72 35.51 4.60
C THR A 242 5.67 34.73 3.72
N TYR A 243 5.87 35.21 2.48
CA TYR A 243 6.73 34.56 1.52
C TYR A 243 8.02 35.39 1.45
N VAL A 244 9.15 34.71 1.74
CA VAL A 244 10.45 35.42 1.77
C VAL A 244 11.43 34.75 0.78
N ASN A 245 12.42 35.52 0.32
CA ASN A 245 13.43 35.05 -0.60
C ASN A 245 14.63 34.52 0.21
N ARG A 246 14.84 33.18 0.20
CA ARG A 246 15.92 32.57 0.94
C ARG A 246 17.28 33.04 0.48
N ASN A 247 17.40 33.39 -0.78
CA ASN A 247 18.68 33.79 -1.35
C ASN A 247 19.02 35.24 -1.17
N LYS A 248 18.13 36.02 -0.58
CA LYS A 248 18.37 37.45 -0.37
C LYS A 248 18.08 37.81 1.08
N GLY A 249 18.63 37.04 2.02
CA GLY A 249 18.48 37.39 3.43
C GLY A 249 17.07 37.37 3.96
N GLU A 250 16.23 36.52 3.39
CA GLU A 250 14.82 36.44 3.78
C GLU A 250 14.04 37.75 3.54
N GLU A 251 14.42 38.48 2.50
CA GLU A 251 13.67 39.62 2.08
C GLU A 251 12.25 39.20 1.73
N VAL A 252 11.25 39.98 2.17
CA VAL A 252 9.86 39.62 2.01
C VAL A 252 9.40 39.87 0.58
N TYR A 253 8.89 38.85 -0.08
CA TYR A 253 8.24 38.97 -1.37
C TYR A 253 6.84 39.60 -1.13
N LEU A 254 6.10 39.02 -0.22
CA LEU A 254 4.78 39.50 0.15
C LEU A 254 4.24 38.82 1.37
N SER A 255 3.24 39.38 2.02
CA SER A 255 2.46 38.72 3.04
C SER A 255 1.02 38.79 2.62
N ARG A 256 0.26 37.74 2.92
CA ARG A 256 -1.17 37.74 2.63
C ARG A 256 -1.93 36.84 3.59
N PRO A 257 -3.25 37.03 3.71
CA PRO A 257 -4.07 36.13 4.50
C PRO A 257 -4.20 34.77 3.82
N GLU A 258 -4.13 33.70 4.58
CA GLU A 258 -4.47 32.37 4.07
C GLU A 258 -5.30 31.67 5.11
N SER A 259 -6.50 31.23 4.74
CA SER A 259 -7.38 30.52 5.63
C SER A 259 -7.52 29.04 5.25
N ILE A 260 -6.98 28.66 4.13
CA ILE A 260 -6.93 27.26 3.65
C ILE A 260 -5.52 27.04 3.13
N ILE A 261 -4.90 25.94 3.50
CA ILE A 261 -3.58 25.58 3.00
C ILE A 261 -3.75 24.23 2.32
N ASP A 262 -3.91 24.22 1.00
CA ASP A 262 -4.19 23.01 0.27
C ASP A 262 -3.40 22.89 -1.03
N TYR A 263 -2.11 23.15 -0.96
CA TYR A 263 -1.24 23.02 -2.12
C TYR A 263 -0.76 21.55 -2.18
N GLY A 264 -1.68 20.66 -2.58
CA GLY A 264 -1.42 19.24 -2.46
C GLY A 264 -1.01 18.51 -3.72
N TYR A 265 -1.28 19.10 -4.90
CA TYR A 265 -1.04 18.38 -6.15
C TYR A 265 -0.54 19.37 -7.22
N LEU A 266 -0.08 18.85 -8.35
CA LEU A 266 0.40 19.70 -9.43
C LEU A 266 -0.67 20.70 -9.85
N THR A 267 -1.93 20.32 -9.88
CA THR A 267 -2.99 21.23 -10.28
C THR A 267 -3.18 22.38 -9.29
N ASP A 268 -2.61 22.29 -8.11
CA ASP A 268 -2.76 23.36 -7.11
C ASP A 268 -1.68 24.43 -7.25
N GLN A 269 -0.67 24.19 -8.10
CA GLN A 269 0.45 25.14 -8.16
C GLN A 269 0.05 26.53 -8.60
N HIS A 270 -1.04 26.67 -9.37
CA HIS A 270 -1.50 27.99 -9.78
C HIS A 270 -1.99 28.85 -8.61
N LYS A 271 -2.22 28.26 -7.44
CA LYS A 271 -2.70 29.01 -6.28
C LYS A 271 -1.59 29.81 -5.60
N PHE A 272 -0.32 29.56 -5.92
CA PHE A 272 0.74 30.33 -5.29
C PHE A 272 0.77 31.76 -5.86
N PRO A 273 1.24 32.73 -5.07
CA PRO A 273 1.32 34.08 -5.56
C PRO A 273 2.23 34.19 -6.79
N LYS A 274 1.75 34.84 -7.83
CA LYS A 274 2.50 34.88 -9.08
C LYS A 274 3.83 35.63 -8.97
N SER A 275 3.97 36.51 -8.02
CA SER A 275 5.20 37.28 -7.84
C SER A 275 6.28 36.45 -7.11
N VAL A 276 5.95 35.30 -6.60
CA VAL A 276 6.89 34.50 -5.81
C VAL A 276 7.55 33.45 -6.67
N LYS A 277 8.89 33.35 -6.59
CA LYS A 277 9.59 32.25 -7.21
C LYS A 277 9.71 31.14 -6.15
N LEU A 278 8.89 30.11 -6.27
CA LEU A 278 8.80 29.11 -5.23
C LEU A 278 10.14 28.46 -4.94
N ALA A 279 10.93 28.18 -5.98
CA ALA A 279 12.23 27.53 -5.77
C ALA A 279 13.20 28.36 -4.93
N GLU A 280 12.97 29.66 -4.79
CA GLU A 280 13.85 30.52 -4.00
C GLU A 280 13.23 30.93 -2.67
N SER A 281 12.07 30.39 -2.35
CA SER A 281 11.29 30.95 -1.24
C SER A 281 11.30 30.09 0.02
N LYS A 282 10.87 30.75 1.08
CA LYS A 282 10.49 30.11 2.34
C LYS A 282 9.16 30.75 2.70
N VAL A 283 8.21 29.94 3.13
CA VAL A 283 6.89 30.41 3.49
C VAL A 283 6.72 30.25 4.99
N ILE A 284 6.29 31.34 5.66
CA ILE A 284 6.09 31.33 7.10
C ILE A 284 4.61 31.61 7.36
N TYR A 285 3.96 30.64 8.03
CA TYR A 285 2.57 30.83 8.45
C TYR A 285 2.58 31.12 9.95
N ALA A 286 1.87 32.16 10.36
CA ALA A 286 1.84 32.54 11.76
C ALA A 286 0.47 33.08 12.18
N GLY A 287 0.09 32.82 13.39
CA GLY A 287 -1.15 33.27 13.98
C GLY A 287 -1.60 32.37 15.08
N SER A 288 -2.91 32.25 15.27
CA SER A 288 -3.44 31.34 16.28
C SER A 288 -4.67 30.62 15.80
N PHE A 289 -5.01 29.54 16.46
CA PHE A 289 -6.21 28.77 16.14
C PHE A 289 -6.88 28.29 17.41
N SER A 290 -8.21 28.13 17.35
CA SER A 290 -8.95 27.47 18.41
C SER A 290 -10.01 26.59 17.79
N SER A 291 -10.37 25.54 18.51
CA SER A 291 -11.30 24.55 17.99
C SER A 291 -12.71 24.79 18.57
N PRO A 292 -13.76 24.49 17.83
CA PRO A 292 -15.09 24.48 18.38
C PRO A 292 -15.40 23.21 19.18
N TYR A 293 -14.41 22.29 19.35
CA TYR A 293 -14.62 21.03 20.01
C TYR A 293 -13.60 20.80 21.12
N THR A 294 -13.97 20.01 22.12
CA THR A 294 -13.04 19.54 23.13
C THR A 294 -12.72 18.08 22.89
N GLY A 295 -11.46 17.72 22.94
CA GLY A 295 -11.03 16.35 22.83
C GLY A 295 -9.82 16.17 21.94
N LYS A 296 -9.58 14.92 21.51
CA LYS A 296 -8.41 14.61 20.72
C LYS A 296 -8.65 14.96 19.26
N HIS A 297 -7.85 15.85 18.74
CA HIS A 297 -7.87 16.28 17.35
C HIS A 297 -6.68 15.68 16.63
N VAL A 298 -6.76 15.56 15.31
CA VAL A 298 -5.62 15.11 14.51
C VAL A 298 -5.39 16.16 13.41
N LEU A 299 -4.16 16.71 13.39
CA LEU A 299 -3.76 17.63 12.32
C LEU A 299 -3.09 16.80 11.25
N HIS A 300 -3.52 16.95 10.00
CA HIS A 300 -3.01 16.18 8.87
C HIS A 300 -2.22 17.08 7.93
N PHE A 301 -0.97 16.76 7.71
CA PHE A 301 -0.10 17.49 6.81
C PHE A 301 0.27 16.63 5.61
N LYS A 302 0.36 17.25 4.44
CA LYS A 302 1.04 16.69 3.28
C LYS A 302 2.14 17.69 2.93
N TYR A 303 3.33 17.21 2.63
CA TYR A 303 4.46 18.10 2.47
C TYR A 303 5.51 17.56 1.52
N SER A 304 6.21 18.48 0.83
CA SER A 304 7.49 18.19 0.22
C SER A 304 8.39 19.41 0.50
N GLY A 305 9.71 19.23 0.38
CA GLY A 305 10.64 20.23 0.87
C GLY A 305 10.75 20.09 2.39
N TYR A 306 11.29 21.11 3.02
CA TYR A 306 11.43 21.12 4.49
C TYR A 306 10.19 21.75 5.12
N MET A 307 9.71 21.12 6.20
CA MET A 307 8.61 21.72 6.93
C MET A 307 8.89 21.62 8.43
N LYS A 308 8.58 22.67 9.15
CA LYS A 308 8.61 22.69 10.60
C LYS A 308 7.34 23.30 11.13
N VAL A 309 6.84 22.76 12.25
CA VAL A 309 5.61 23.26 12.88
C VAL A 309 5.88 23.44 14.36
N TRP A 310 5.52 24.63 14.85
CA TRP A 310 5.56 24.91 16.29
C TRP A 310 4.14 25.19 16.74
N ILE A 311 3.76 24.63 17.89
CA ILE A 311 2.49 24.94 18.54
C ILE A 311 2.82 25.41 19.95
N ASP A 312 2.37 26.60 20.29
CA ASP A 312 2.66 27.24 21.60
C ASP A 312 4.16 27.21 21.90
N GLY A 313 4.96 27.47 20.88
CA GLY A 313 6.42 27.55 21.02
C GLY A 313 7.16 26.24 21.01
N GLU A 314 6.46 25.11 21.01
CA GLU A 314 7.09 23.82 21.01
C GLU A 314 7.21 23.31 19.60
N LEU A 315 8.40 22.85 19.19
CA LEU A 315 8.59 22.27 17.85
C LEU A 315 7.96 20.88 17.84
N VAL A 316 6.91 20.72 17.05
CA VAL A 316 6.18 19.45 17.01
C VAL A 316 6.40 18.68 15.70
N ALA A 317 6.99 19.29 14.70
CA ALA A 317 7.32 18.58 13.46
C ALA A 317 8.55 19.20 12.80
N ASP A 318 9.42 18.37 12.25
CA ASP A 318 10.59 18.82 11.50
C ASP A 318 10.87 17.72 10.49
N ARG A 319 10.48 17.94 9.23
CA ARG A 319 10.52 16.87 8.23
C ARG A 319 11.01 17.39 6.88
N TRP A 320 11.40 16.46 6.04
CA TRP A 320 11.82 16.74 4.66
C TRP A 320 11.39 15.61 3.75
N ARG A 321 10.96 15.97 2.55
CA ARG A 321 10.64 14.99 1.53
C ARG A 321 10.84 15.59 0.15
N GLN A 322 11.13 14.74 -0.84
CA GLN A 322 11.30 15.19 -2.22
C GLN A 322 9.96 15.54 -2.85
N SER A 323 9.99 16.37 -3.91
CA SER A 323 8.73 16.90 -4.44
C SER A 323 7.90 15.86 -5.21
N TRP A 324 8.52 14.93 -5.92
CA TRP A 324 7.70 14.01 -6.70
C TRP A 324 6.96 13.00 -5.84
N ASN A 325 7.27 12.90 -4.59
CA ASN A 325 6.62 11.93 -3.73
C ASN A 325 6.38 12.55 -2.36
N ALA A 326 5.44 13.49 -2.33
CA ALA A 326 5.12 14.21 -1.10
C ALA A 326 4.72 13.25 0.01
N GLY A 327 5.18 13.51 1.22
CA GLY A 327 4.86 12.68 2.38
C GLY A 327 3.64 13.17 3.12
N THR A 328 3.15 12.36 4.02
CA THR A 328 2.07 12.76 4.90
C THR A 328 2.50 12.58 6.35
N PHE A 329 1.85 13.29 7.27
CA PHE A 329 2.24 13.30 8.65
C PHE A 329 1.07 13.77 9.51
N GLU A 330 0.90 13.18 10.68
CA GLU A 330 -0.20 13.53 11.57
C GLU A 330 0.32 13.95 12.93
N ILE A 331 -0.32 14.95 13.52
CA ILE A 331 -0.04 15.38 14.89
C ILE A 331 -1.34 15.25 15.67
N GLU A 332 -1.31 14.52 16.79
CA GLU A 332 -2.46 14.41 17.65
C GLU A 332 -2.36 15.45 18.75
N ARG A 333 -3.44 16.19 19.02
CA ARG A 333 -3.46 17.19 20.08
C ARG A 333 -4.77 17.13 20.84
N ASP A 334 -4.69 17.18 22.16
CA ASP A 334 -5.88 17.34 22.97
C ASP A 334 -6.14 18.84 23.09
N LEU A 335 -7.27 19.29 22.56
CA LEU A 335 -7.62 20.71 22.56
C LEU A 335 -8.90 20.90 23.35
N GLN A 336 -9.03 22.09 23.92
CA GLN A 336 -10.26 22.50 24.61
C GLN A 336 -10.99 23.50 23.76
N LYS A 337 -12.33 23.42 23.74
CA LYS A 337 -13.15 24.28 22.95
C LYS A 337 -12.81 25.73 23.25
N ASP A 338 -12.62 26.51 22.17
CA ASP A 338 -12.41 27.94 22.21
C ASP A 338 -11.11 28.40 22.88
N LYS A 339 -10.21 27.47 23.22
CA LYS A 339 -8.91 27.86 23.77
C LYS A 339 -7.92 28.14 22.66
N PRO A 340 -7.37 29.34 22.53
CA PRO A 340 -6.47 29.65 21.43
C PRO A 340 -5.08 29.06 21.65
N HIS A 341 -4.42 28.67 20.55
CA HIS A 341 -3.06 28.19 20.52
C HIS A 341 -2.29 28.95 19.47
N GLN A 342 -1.05 29.32 19.79
CA GLN A 342 -0.20 29.96 18.80
C GLN A 342 0.32 28.90 17.84
N ILE A 343 0.36 29.20 16.56
CA ILE A 343 0.91 28.29 15.59
C ILE A 343 1.88 29.04 14.68
N ARG A 344 3.01 28.40 14.41
CA ARG A 344 3.96 28.91 13.43
C ARG A 344 4.40 27.73 12.60
N MET A 345 4.41 27.89 11.27
CA MET A 345 4.87 26.83 10.38
C MET A 345 5.85 27.46 9.40
N GLU A 346 6.92 26.73 9.09
CA GLU A 346 7.89 27.16 8.09
C GLU A 346 7.96 26.08 7.03
N TRP A 347 7.90 26.46 5.77
CA TRP A 347 7.96 25.54 4.65
C TRP A 347 8.97 26.05 3.65
N ILE A 348 9.99 25.23 3.34
CA ILE A 348 10.96 25.56 2.30
C ILE A 348 10.69 24.61 1.14
N PRO A 349 10.11 25.08 0.04
CA PRO A 349 9.75 24.21 -1.07
C PRO A 349 10.96 23.47 -1.67
N ASP A 350 10.69 22.31 -2.23
CA ASP A 350 11.73 21.47 -2.83
C ASP A 350 11.77 21.79 -4.33
N GLY A 351 12.04 23.01 -4.70
CA GLY A 351 12.12 23.43 -6.09
C GLY A 351 10.90 24.19 -6.55
N GLY A 352 10.70 24.25 -7.86
CA GLY A 352 9.62 25.03 -8.45
C GLY A 352 8.24 24.41 -8.36
N GLU A 353 8.16 23.12 -8.01
CA GLU A 353 6.92 22.42 -7.73
C GLU A 353 7.08 21.80 -6.37
N SER A 354 6.23 22.15 -5.45
CA SER A 354 6.32 21.57 -4.10
C SER A 354 4.96 21.65 -3.44
N TYR A 355 4.79 21.00 -2.28
CA TYR A 355 3.45 20.78 -1.74
C TYR A 355 3.41 21.02 -0.25
N PHE A 356 2.29 21.57 0.23
CA PHE A 356 2.08 21.77 1.65
C PHE A 356 0.59 21.91 1.91
N THR A 357 0.04 21.04 2.76
CA THR A 357 -1.37 21.13 3.14
C THR A 357 -1.53 20.96 4.63
N LEU A 358 -2.56 21.57 5.18
CA LEU A 358 -2.98 21.33 6.57
C LEU A 358 -4.48 21.21 6.60
N ASN A 359 -4.94 20.01 6.98
CA ASN A 359 -6.34 19.75 7.24
C ASN A 359 -6.41 19.07 8.61
N TRP A 360 -7.61 18.82 9.11
CA TRP A 360 -7.69 18.22 10.45
C TRP A 360 -8.97 17.43 10.65
N GLN A 361 -8.96 16.57 11.69
CA GLN A 361 -10.13 15.83 12.10
C GLN A 361 -10.50 16.24 13.50
N SER A 362 -11.78 16.44 13.73
CA SER A 362 -12.33 16.73 15.05
C SER A 362 -12.33 15.46 15.90
N PRO A 363 -12.57 15.58 17.20
CA PRO A 363 -12.71 14.38 18.02
C PRO A 363 -13.81 13.47 17.48
N ILE A 364 -13.65 12.17 17.70
CA ILE A 364 -14.59 11.20 17.15
C ILE A 364 -15.98 11.46 17.75
N PRO A 365 -17.01 11.66 16.93
CA PRO A 365 -18.36 11.89 17.49
C PRO A 365 -18.85 10.63 18.19
N GLU A 366 -19.73 10.82 19.16
CA GLU A 366 -20.28 9.69 19.94
C GLU A 366 -20.87 8.62 19.01
N ALA A 367 -21.57 9.06 17.94
CA ALA A 367 -22.20 8.10 17.04
C ALA A 367 -21.21 7.27 16.22
N ARG A 368 -19.94 7.68 16.20
CA ARG A 368 -18.93 6.97 15.44
C ARG A 368 -17.96 6.20 16.33
N LYS A 369 -18.20 6.18 17.64
CA LYS A 369 -17.30 5.43 18.51
C LYS A 369 -17.34 3.96 18.16
N ASN A 370 -16.19 3.35 18.05
CA ASN A 370 -16.04 1.93 17.77
C ASN A 370 -16.57 1.53 16.40
N VAL A 371 -16.67 2.47 15.46
CA VAL A 371 -17.04 2.15 14.09
C VAL A 371 -15.80 2.03 13.23
N PHE A 372 -15.71 0.94 12.48
CA PHE A 372 -14.64 0.72 11.50
C PHE A 372 -15.33 0.56 10.15
N SER A 373 -15.00 1.40 9.19
CA SER A 373 -15.68 1.44 7.91
C SER A 373 -14.79 1.01 6.78
N PHE A 374 -15.40 0.45 5.72
CA PHE A 374 -14.80 0.38 4.40
C PHE A 374 -15.69 1.20 3.47
N ASN A 375 -15.06 2.13 2.74
CA ASN A 375 -15.78 3.03 1.86
C ASN A 375 -15.05 3.01 0.52
N SER A 376 -15.65 2.37 -0.49
CA SER A 376 -15.00 2.13 -1.78
C SER A 376 -15.63 2.94 -2.89
N GLU A 377 -14.80 3.40 -3.81
CA GLU A 377 -15.29 4.24 -4.91
C GLU A 377 -16.18 3.49 -5.90
N ALA A 378 -15.92 2.20 -6.11
CA ALA A 378 -16.65 1.49 -7.16
C ALA A 378 -16.82 0.02 -6.85
N GLY A 379 -18.03 -0.48 -6.98
CA GLY A 379 -18.29 -1.90 -6.84
C GLY A 379 -19.71 -2.21 -7.28
N ASP A 380 -20.02 -3.49 -7.37
CA ASP A 380 -21.38 -3.93 -7.67
C ASP A 380 -22.13 -4.36 -6.43
N ALA A 381 -21.43 -4.54 -5.33
CA ALA A 381 -22.00 -5.11 -4.12
C ALA A 381 -21.15 -4.73 -2.92
N ILE A 382 -21.75 -4.79 -1.73
CA ILE A 382 -20.98 -4.95 -0.52
C ILE A 382 -20.56 -6.42 -0.56
N ASP A 383 -19.26 -6.70 -0.48
CA ASP A 383 -18.76 -8.05 -0.76
C ASP A 383 -17.51 -8.27 0.09
N TYR A 384 -17.59 -9.11 1.10
CA TYR A 384 -16.43 -9.38 1.93
C TYR A 384 -16.45 -10.82 2.42
N TYR A 385 -15.26 -11.32 2.77
CA TYR A 385 -15.10 -12.64 3.38
C TYR A 385 -14.74 -12.42 4.83
N PHE A 386 -15.53 -13.01 5.72
CA PHE A 386 -15.23 -13.05 7.14
C PHE A 386 -14.45 -14.33 7.38
N VAL A 387 -13.25 -14.20 7.98
CA VAL A 387 -12.37 -15.32 8.21
C VAL A 387 -12.13 -15.46 9.71
N GLN A 388 -12.45 -16.62 10.28
CA GLN A 388 -12.25 -16.89 11.70
C GLN A 388 -11.03 -17.79 11.88
N GLY A 389 -10.37 -17.70 13.00
CA GLY A 389 -9.31 -18.64 13.34
C GLY A 389 -9.19 -18.83 14.83
N ALA A 390 -8.43 -19.82 15.27
CA ALA A 390 -8.10 -19.98 16.67
C ALA A 390 -6.93 -19.10 17.08
N SER A 391 -6.26 -18.50 16.09
CA SER A 391 -5.14 -17.61 16.29
C SER A 391 -5.08 -16.68 15.08
N MET A 392 -4.28 -15.61 15.17
CA MET A 392 -4.10 -14.73 14.05
C MET A 392 -3.39 -15.45 12.90
N ASP A 393 -2.54 -16.40 13.20
CA ASP A 393 -1.91 -17.21 12.14
C ASP A 393 -2.95 -18.00 11.36
N GLU A 394 -3.95 -18.57 12.04
CA GLU A 394 -5.00 -19.30 11.33
C GLU A 394 -5.84 -18.38 10.45
N VAL A 395 -6.05 -17.15 10.89
CA VAL A 395 -6.78 -16.19 10.07
C VAL A 395 -6.00 -15.88 8.80
N ILE A 396 -4.69 -15.72 8.89
CA ILE A 396 -3.86 -15.50 7.70
C ILE A 396 -3.91 -16.74 6.80
N ALA A 397 -3.93 -17.94 7.39
CA ALA A 397 -4.07 -19.15 6.59
C ALA A 397 -5.39 -19.15 5.82
N GLY A 398 -6.46 -18.65 6.44
CA GLY A 398 -7.74 -18.52 5.74
C GLY A 398 -7.67 -17.53 4.58
N TYR A 399 -6.98 -16.41 4.77
CA TYR A 399 -6.75 -15.46 3.68
C TYR A 399 -6.01 -16.15 2.53
N ARG A 400 -4.99 -16.93 2.82
CA ARG A 400 -4.24 -17.61 1.75
C ARG A 400 -5.03 -18.76 1.13
N HIS A 401 -5.92 -19.39 1.89
CA HIS A 401 -6.83 -20.38 1.30
C HIS A 401 -7.69 -19.70 0.21
N LEU A 402 -8.15 -18.47 0.47
CA LEU A 402 -8.95 -17.72 -0.50
C LEU A 402 -8.12 -17.20 -1.66
N SER A 403 -6.93 -16.69 -1.37
CA SER A 403 -6.19 -15.88 -2.35
C SER A 403 -4.91 -16.52 -2.86
N GLY A 404 -4.54 -17.67 -2.35
CA GLY A 404 -3.41 -18.43 -2.87
C GLY A 404 -2.19 -18.38 -1.95
N LYS A 405 -1.43 -19.47 -1.99
CA LYS A 405 -0.22 -19.61 -1.19
C LYS A 405 0.89 -18.73 -1.75
N ALA A 406 1.76 -18.27 -0.84
CA ALA A 406 2.99 -17.59 -1.26
C ALA A 406 4.04 -18.67 -1.52
N PRO A 407 4.63 -18.74 -2.70
CA PRO A 407 5.60 -19.80 -2.97
C PRO A 407 6.88 -19.60 -2.18
N ILE A 408 7.71 -20.62 -2.09
CA ILE A 408 9.02 -20.50 -1.48
C ILE A 408 9.90 -19.74 -2.45
N MET A 409 10.42 -18.59 -2.02
CA MET A 409 11.25 -17.77 -2.88
C MET A 409 12.63 -18.40 -3.04
N PRO A 410 13.38 -18.07 -4.09
CA PRO A 410 14.71 -18.64 -4.26
C PRO A 410 15.60 -18.35 -3.06
N ILE A 411 16.47 -19.33 -2.70
CA ILE A 411 17.27 -19.13 -1.48
C ILE A 411 18.18 -17.91 -1.57
N TRP A 412 18.67 -17.61 -2.77
CA TRP A 412 19.56 -16.43 -2.90
C TRP A 412 18.85 -15.13 -2.52
N SER A 413 17.52 -15.09 -2.63
CA SER A 413 16.79 -13.87 -2.30
C SER A 413 16.90 -13.53 -0.82
N PHE A 414 17.27 -14.50 0.02
CA PHE A 414 17.39 -14.26 1.46
C PHE A 414 18.81 -13.85 1.85
N GLY A 415 19.74 -13.73 0.88
CA GLY A 415 21.04 -13.16 1.12
C GLY A 415 21.00 -11.65 1.04
N PHE A 416 22.16 -11.03 0.80
CA PHE A 416 22.28 -9.57 0.67
C PHE A 416 22.24 -9.18 -0.81
N TRP A 417 21.58 -8.05 -1.10
CA TRP A 417 21.45 -7.51 -2.44
C TRP A 417 22.03 -6.11 -2.48
N GLN A 418 22.81 -5.80 -3.50
CA GLN A 418 23.30 -4.43 -3.70
C GLN A 418 22.68 -3.84 -4.95
N SER A 419 22.16 -2.65 -4.81
CA SER A 419 21.51 -1.92 -5.87
C SER A 419 21.96 -0.46 -5.81
N ARG A 420 21.68 0.28 -6.84
CA ARG A 420 22.04 1.69 -6.94
C ARG A 420 21.12 2.33 -7.99
N GLU A 421 20.71 3.54 -7.80
CA GLU A 421 20.09 4.31 -8.85
C GLU A 421 21.18 5.22 -9.41
N ARG A 422 21.95 4.83 -10.44
CA ARG A 422 21.85 3.52 -11.05
C ARG A 422 23.23 3.14 -11.58
N TYR A 423 23.47 1.89 -11.86
CA TYR A 423 24.67 1.47 -12.58
C TYR A 423 24.43 1.85 -14.04
N LYS A 424 25.24 2.75 -14.57
CA LYS A 424 24.99 3.32 -15.89
C LYS A 424 25.63 2.55 -17.02
N THR A 425 26.62 1.72 -16.71
CA THR A 425 27.37 1.00 -17.74
C THR A 425 27.67 -0.41 -17.30
N GLN A 426 27.97 -1.26 -18.28
CA GLN A 426 28.44 -2.61 -18.04
C GLN A 426 29.66 -2.61 -17.13
N ALA A 427 30.61 -1.69 -17.41
CA ALA A 427 31.85 -1.62 -16.63
C ALA A 427 31.56 -1.30 -15.18
N GLU A 428 30.58 -0.42 -14.89
CA GLU A 428 30.29 -0.06 -13.52
C GLU A 428 29.74 -1.25 -12.74
N ILE A 429 28.78 -1.98 -13.29
CA ILE A 429 28.19 -3.09 -12.56
C ILE A 429 29.24 -4.20 -12.34
N GLU A 430 30.07 -4.46 -13.34
CA GLU A 430 31.14 -5.45 -13.21
C GLU A 430 32.15 -5.03 -12.16
N GLU A 431 32.47 -3.74 -12.07
CA GLU A 431 33.45 -3.24 -11.11
C GLU A 431 32.93 -3.40 -9.69
N VAL A 432 31.66 -3.10 -9.47
CA VAL A 432 31.09 -3.25 -8.12
C VAL A 432 31.06 -4.72 -7.71
N ALA A 433 30.68 -5.61 -8.61
CA ALA A 433 30.66 -7.04 -8.31
C ALA A 433 32.10 -7.51 -7.94
N ALA A 434 33.08 -7.08 -8.69
CA ALA A 434 34.47 -7.47 -8.40
C ALA A 434 34.94 -6.93 -7.06
N GLU A 435 34.52 -5.70 -6.71
CA GLU A 435 34.94 -5.09 -5.44
C GLU A 435 34.35 -5.84 -4.25
N PHE A 436 33.09 -6.27 -4.32
CA PHE A 436 32.52 -7.05 -3.25
C PHE A 436 33.31 -8.36 -3.04
N ARG A 437 33.65 -9.03 -4.13
CA ARG A 437 34.41 -10.29 -4.00
C ARG A 437 35.79 -10.04 -3.48
N LYS A 438 36.47 -8.97 -3.94
CA LYS A 438 37.80 -8.64 -3.47
C LYS A 438 37.80 -8.41 -1.98
N ARG A 439 36.79 -7.72 -1.47
CA ARG A 439 36.70 -7.40 -0.04
C ARG A 439 36.09 -8.53 0.78
N LYS A 440 35.67 -9.61 0.13
CA LYS A 440 35.09 -10.76 0.81
C LYS A 440 33.82 -10.38 1.58
N ILE A 441 33.05 -9.45 1.01
CA ILE A 441 31.75 -9.12 1.57
C ILE A 441 30.73 -10.06 0.92
N PRO A 442 30.02 -10.89 1.69
CA PRO A 442 29.12 -11.84 1.05
C PRO A 442 27.91 -11.14 0.42
N ILE A 443 27.48 -11.63 -0.72
CA ILE A 443 26.38 -11.04 -1.45
C ILE A 443 25.88 -12.03 -2.48
N ASP A 444 24.57 -12.04 -2.75
CA ASP A 444 24.01 -12.91 -3.74
C ASP A 444 23.48 -12.20 -4.97
N ASN A 445 22.95 -10.99 -4.85
CA ASN A 445 22.20 -10.37 -5.93
C ASN A 445 22.67 -8.96 -6.19
N ILE A 446 22.96 -8.66 -7.48
CA ILE A 446 23.28 -7.30 -7.88
C ILE A 446 22.15 -6.85 -8.80
N VAL A 447 21.71 -5.61 -8.68
CA VAL A 447 20.44 -5.16 -9.24
C VAL A 447 20.67 -4.05 -10.25
N GLN A 448 20.18 -4.26 -11.47
CA GLN A 448 20.24 -3.25 -12.52
C GLN A 448 18.94 -2.46 -12.52
N ASP A 449 19.05 -1.18 -12.21
CA ASP A 449 17.92 -0.28 -12.17
C ASP A 449 17.57 0.20 -13.59
N TRP A 450 16.63 1.13 -13.66
CA TRP A 450 16.01 1.60 -14.89
C TRP A 450 16.99 2.30 -15.84
N SER A 451 16.48 2.67 -17.01
CA SER A 451 17.21 3.47 -17.99
C SER A 451 18.50 2.82 -18.47
N TYR A 452 18.50 1.47 -18.54
CA TYR A 452 19.61 0.75 -19.15
C TYR A 452 19.41 0.66 -20.67
N TRP A 453 18.26 1.14 -21.17
CA TRP A 453 17.91 1.14 -22.58
C TRP A 453 18.40 2.42 -23.25
N ALA A 454 18.37 2.46 -24.59
CA ALA A 454 18.72 3.68 -25.32
C ALA A 454 17.71 4.78 -25.01
N GLU A 455 18.13 6.02 -25.17
CA GLU A 455 17.34 7.15 -24.66
C GLU A 455 15.88 7.14 -25.11
N ASN A 456 15.58 6.85 -26.36
CA ASN A 456 14.20 6.90 -26.83
C ASN A 456 13.51 5.53 -26.81
N ASP A 457 14.13 4.51 -26.25
CA ASP A 457 13.66 3.13 -26.38
C ASP A 457 13.06 2.57 -25.10
N TRP A 458 12.53 3.40 -24.24
CA TRP A 458 11.89 2.98 -23.00
C TRP A 458 10.70 2.09 -23.37
N GLY A 459 10.68 0.86 -22.88
CA GLY A 459 9.66 -0.13 -23.19
C GLY A 459 10.16 -1.29 -24.00
N SER A 460 11.36 -1.18 -24.62
CA SER A 460 11.90 -2.26 -25.43
C SER A 460 12.41 -3.41 -24.59
N GLN A 461 12.75 -3.16 -23.33
CA GLN A 461 13.38 -4.12 -22.43
C GLN A 461 14.71 -4.62 -23.00
N LYS A 462 15.47 -3.70 -23.65
CA LYS A 462 16.76 -4.04 -24.23
C LYS A 462 17.83 -3.13 -23.69
N PHE A 463 19.01 -3.67 -23.46
CA PHE A 463 20.15 -2.87 -23.05
C PHE A 463 20.60 -1.94 -24.19
N ASP A 464 21.05 -0.74 -23.83
CA ASP A 464 21.66 0.20 -24.75
C ASP A 464 23.03 -0.36 -25.11
N VAL A 465 23.29 -0.64 -26.37
CA VAL A 465 24.53 -1.28 -26.78
C VAL A 465 25.74 -0.39 -26.56
N LYS A 466 25.56 0.93 -26.46
CA LYS A 466 26.71 1.80 -26.22
C LYS A 466 27.18 1.69 -24.79
N ARG A 467 26.29 1.58 -23.85
CA ARG A 467 26.63 1.54 -22.43
C ARG A 467 26.84 0.10 -21.93
N PHE A 468 26.16 -0.85 -22.57
CA PHE A 468 26.24 -2.26 -22.19
C PHE A 468 26.56 -3.03 -23.47
N PRO A 469 27.82 -3.03 -23.89
CA PRO A 469 28.14 -3.59 -25.24
C PRO A 469 27.95 -5.08 -25.35
N ASP A 470 27.99 -5.82 -24.26
CA ASP A 470 27.85 -7.27 -24.33
C ASP A 470 27.11 -7.79 -23.10
N PRO A 471 25.76 -7.61 -23.04
CA PRO A 471 25.03 -8.02 -21.86
C PRO A 471 25.11 -9.52 -21.56
N LEU A 472 25.17 -10.36 -22.58
CA LEU A 472 25.29 -11.80 -22.37
C LEU A 472 26.60 -12.12 -21.64
N ALA A 473 27.70 -11.51 -22.03
CA ALA A 473 28.96 -11.71 -21.36
C ALA A 473 28.92 -11.15 -19.95
N MET A 474 28.27 -10.02 -19.77
CA MET A 474 28.17 -9.41 -18.44
C MET A 474 27.43 -10.36 -17.49
N VAL A 475 26.30 -10.91 -17.91
CA VAL A 475 25.52 -11.81 -17.05
C VAL A 475 26.34 -13.08 -16.78
N LYS A 476 27.03 -13.62 -17.79
CA LYS A 476 27.84 -14.81 -17.56
C LYS A 476 28.95 -14.52 -16.56
N LYS A 477 29.63 -13.38 -16.67
CA LYS A 477 30.68 -13.01 -15.74
C LYS A 477 30.13 -12.89 -14.30
N LEU A 478 28.98 -12.28 -14.15
CA LEU A 478 28.35 -12.17 -12.84
C LEU A 478 28.01 -13.56 -12.29
N HIS A 479 27.43 -14.42 -13.10
CA HIS A 479 27.10 -15.79 -12.67
C HIS A 479 28.36 -16.57 -12.31
N ASP A 480 29.47 -16.41 -13.07
CA ASP A 480 30.70 -17.09 -12.75
C ASP A 480 31.27 -16.64 -11.40
N GLN A 481 30.91 -15.42 -10.96
CA GLN A 481 31.34 -14.91 -9.66
C GLN A 481 30.29 -15.19 -8.61
N HIS A 482 29.29 -16.01 -8.92
CA HIS A 482 28.23 -16.42 -8.01
C HIS A 482 27.28 -15.27 -7.61
N PHE A 483 27.05 -14.35 -8.54
CA PHE A 483 26.01 -13.35 -8.36
C PHE A 483 24.77 -13.76 -9.17
N LYS A 484 23.60 -13.47 -8.62
CA LYS A 484 22.38 -13.38 -9.41
C LYS A 484 22.22 -11.93 -9.87
N ILE A 485 21.43 -11.71 -10.90
CA ILE A 485 21.14 -10.35 -11.35
C ILE A 485 19.65 -10.15 -11.55
N MET A 486 19.12 -9.11 -10.94
CA MET A 486 17.75 -8.68 -11.06
C MET A 486 17.74 -7.43 -11.93
N ILE A 487 16.68 -7.24 -12.72
CA ILE A 487 16.63 -6.08 -13.60
C ILE A 487 15.27 -5.39 -13.53
N SER A 488 15.28 -4.08 -13.65
CA SER A 488 14.08 -3.25 -13.65
C SER A 488 13.26 -3.54 -14.90
N ALA A 489 11.95 -3.73 -14.74
CA ALA A 489 11.04 -4.04 -15.83
C ALA A 489 9.83 -3.12 -15.70
N TRP A 490 9.90 -1.96 -16.34
CA TRP A 490 8.80 -0.99 -16.27
C TRP A 490 7.70 -1.36 -17.27
N PRO A 491 6.44 -1.13 -16.92
CA PRO A 491 5.35 -1.37 -17.88
C PRO A 491 5.12 -0.22 -18.87
N LYS A 492 6.01 0.73 -18.91
CA LYS A 492 5.86 1.96 -19.68
C LYS A 492 6.47 1.81 -21.05
N ILE A 493 5.86 2.43 -22.05
CA ILE A 493 6.31 2.32 -23.45
C ILE A 493 6.30 3.71 -24.08
N ASN A 494 7.47 4.16 -24.57
CA ASN A 494 7.55 5.42 -25.30
C ASN A 494 7.02 5.25 -26.71
N GLU A 495 6.37 6.29 -27.22
CA GLU A 495 5.81 6.27 -28.56
C GLU A 495 6.88 6.04 -29.61
N GLU A 496 8.13 6.46 -29.35
CA GLU A 496 9.22 6.30 -30.31
C GLU A 496 10.01 4.99 -30.09
N SER A 497 9.60 4.18 -29.13
CA SER A 497 10.36 2.95 -28.86
C SER A 497 10.18 1.93 -29.98
N SER A 498 11.10 0.99 -30.04
CA SER A 498 11.08 -0.04 -31.08
C SER A 498 9.89 -0.99 -30.98
N VAL A 499 9.19 -1.02 -29.85
CA VAL A 499 8.06 -1.94 -29.66
C VAL A 499 6.70 -1.26 -29.76
N TYR A 500 6.67 0.07 -29.84
CA TYR A 500 5.39 0.78 -29.72
C TYR A 500 4.42 0.41 -30.83
N GLN A 501 4.91 0.31 -32.09
CA GLN A 501 3.98 0.06 -33.20
C GLN A 501 3.31 -1.32 -33.08
N GLU A 502 4.06 -2.32 -32.63
CA GLU A 502 3.47 -3.63 -32.42
C GLU A 502 2.40 -3.59 -31.35
N PHE A 503 2.70 -2.97 -30.22
CA PHE A 503 1.76 -2.93 -29.10
C PHE A 503 0.52 -2.11 -29.47
N LYS A 504 0.72 -1.01 -30.22
CA LYS A 504 -0.41 -0.20 -30.68
C LYS A 504 -1.30 -1.01 -31.66
N ALA A 505 -0.68 -1.71 -32.60
CA ALA A 505 -1.46 -2.46 -33.60
C ALA A 505 -2.28 -3.56 -32.96
N ASN A 506 -1.77 -4.15 -31.86
CA ASN A 506 -2.50 -5.20 -31.16
C ASN A 506 -3.49 -4.66 -30.13
N LYS A 507 -3.54 -3.34 -29.97
CA LYS A 507 -4.41 -2.71 -28.99
C LYS A 507 -4.04 -3.12 -27.56
N TRP A 508 -2.75 -3.21 -27.28
CA TRP A 508 -2.23 -3.60 -25.98
C TRP A 508 -1.82 -2.42 -25.11
N ILE A 509 -1.96 -1.19 -25.60
CA ILE A 509 -1.57 0.00 -24.85
C ILE A 509 -2.79 0.85 -24.54
N TYR A 510 -2.61 1.83 -23.67
CA TYR A 510 -3.65 2.79 -23.34
C TYR A 510 -3.52 4.00 -24.27
N PRO A 511 -4.38 4.15 -25.26
CA PRO A 511 -4.21 5.18 -26.28
C PRO A 511 -4.41 6.59 -25.77
N ARG A 512 -5.15 6.76 -24.67
CA ARG A 512 -5.44 8.11 -24.16
C ARG A 512 -4.18 8.85 -23.76
N ASN A 513 -3.19 8.16 -23.20
CA ASN A 513 -1.95 8.85 -22.82
C ASN A 513 -1.21 9.43 -24.01
N ILE A 514 -1.29 8.76 -25.16
CA ILE A 514 -0.65 9.25 -26.38
C ILE A 514 -1.45 10.43 -26.91
N TYR A 515 -2.77 10.32 -26.93
CA TYR A 515 -3.62 11.41 -27.39
C TYR A 515 -3.41 12.66 -26.56
N ASP A 516 -3.27 12.48 -25.23
CA ASP A 516 -3.08 13.61 -24.32
C ASP A 516 -1.63 14.11 -24.32
N GLY A 517 -0.71 13.42 -25.00
CA GLY A 517 0.68 13.85 -25.08
C GLY A 517 1.43 13.75 -23.75
N ARG A 518 1.13 12.72 -22.94
CA ARG A 518 1.78 12.59 -21.65
C ARG A 518 3.22 12.17 -21.84
N LYS A 519 4.13 12.93 -21.22
CA LYS A 519 5.55 12.76 -21.47
C LYS A 519 6.29 12.19 -20.26
N ASP A 520 7.36 11.47 -20.53
CA ASP A 520 8.30 11.08 -19.51
C ASP A 520 9.34 12.20 -19.30
N TRP A 521 10.34 11.93 -18.48
CA TRP A 521 11.34 12.94 -18.14
C TRP A 521 12.73 12.58 -18.68
N ILE A 522 12.81 11.69 -19.64
CA ILE A 522 14.09 11.30 -20.20
C ILE A 522 14.38 12.18 -21.41
N GLY A 523 15.59 12.69 -21.51
CA GLY A 523 16.01 13.52 -22.63
C GLY A 523 15.10 14.72 -22.80
N LYS A 524 14.51 14.83 -23.99
CA LYS A 524 13.59 15.93 -24.29
C LYS A 524 12.18 15.67 -23.77
N GLY A 525 11.96 14.51 -23.18
CA GLY A 525 10.62 14.11 -22.75
C GLY A 525 9.86 13.45 -23.90
N TYR A 526 9.70 12.15 -23.85
CA TYR A 526 9.02 11.41 -24.92
C TYR A 526 7.62 11.05 -24.51
N THR A 527 6.67 11.16 -25.45
CA THR A 527 5.28 10.78 -25.20
C THR A 527 5.24 9.28 -24.89
N SER A 528 4.52 8.90 -23.83
CA SER A 528 4.57 7.51 -23.37
C SER A 528 3.24 7.07 -22.83
N THR A 529 3.08 5.76 -22.72
CA THR A 529 1.90 5.16 -22.17
C THR A 529 2.31 3.86 -21.45
N PHE A 530 1.36 3.02 -21.12
CA PHE A 530 1.60 1.74 -20.44
C PHE A 530 0.92 0.64 -21.24
N TYR A 531 1.45 -0.59 -21.14
CA TYR A 531 0.73 -1.72 -21.69
C TYR A 531 -0.39 -2.11 -20.73
N ASP A 532 -1.38 -2.83 -21.22
CA ASP A 532 -2.58 -3.18 -20.46
C ASP A 532 -2.47 -4.58 -19.86
N PRO A 533 -2.06 -4.73 -18.59
CA PRO A 533 -1.94 -6.07 -18.02
C PRO A 533 -3.28 -6.73 -17.72
N PHE A 534 -4.41 -6.00 -17.89
CA PHE A 534 -5.71 -6.62 -17.75
C PHE A 534 -6.11 -7.41 -18.99
N ASN A 535 -5.32 -7.34 -20.07
CA ASN A 535 -5.52 -8.06 -21.32
C ASN A 535 -4.50 -9.20 -21.36
N LYS A 536 -4.98 -10.44 -21.41
CA LYS A 536 -4.07 -11.59 -21.40
C LYS A 536 -3.08 -11.56 -22.56
N ALA A 537 -3.53 -11.20 -23.76
CA ALA A 537 -2.62 -11.14 -24.90
C ALA A 537 -1.52 -10.10 -24.67
N ALA A 538 -1.86 -8.98 -24.05
CA ALA A 538 -0.88 -7.96 -23.75
C ALA A 538 0.11 -8.45 -22.67
N ARG A 539 -0.37 -9.16 -21.64
CA ARG A 539 0.55 -9.76 -20.66
C ARG A 539 1.51 -10.72 -21.35
N ASP A 540 0.99 -11.54 -22.24
CA ASP A 540 1.85 -12.51 -22.96
C ASP A 540 2.85 -11.76 -23.82
N GLY A 541 2.46 -10.68 -24.47
CA GLY A 541 3.38 -9.89 -25.28
C GLY A 541 4.46 -9.21 -24.44
N PHE A 542 4.11 -8.75 -23.27
CA PHE A 542 5.07 -8.13 -22.36
C PHE A 542 6.09 -9.19 -21.87
N TRP A 543 5.61 -10.36 -21.46
CA TRP A 543 6.53 -11.41 -21.05
C TRP A 543 7.44 -11.81 -22.22
N LYS A 544 6.93 -11.84 -23.44
CA LYS A 544 7.75 -12.20 -24.57
C LYS A 544 8.92 -11.23 -24.75
N LEU A 545 8.70 -9.93 -24.51
CA LEU A 545 9.80 -8.98 -24.55
C LEU A 545 10.84 -9.30 -23.47
N LEU A 546 10.37 -9.53 -22.26
CA LEU A 546 11.29 -9.85 -21.14
C LEU A 546 12.04 -11.15 -21.43
N ASP A 547 11.35 -12.13 -21.95
CA ASP A 547 11.95 -13.43 -22.22
C ASP A 547 13.03 -13.31 -23.31
N ASN A 548 12.67 -12.73 -24.44
CA ASN A 548 13.57 -12.70 -25.57
C ASN A 548 14.81 -11.83 -25.31
N ASN A 549 14.63 -10.73 -24.58
CA ASN A 549 15.70 -9.76 -24.46
C ASN A 549 16.51 -9.90 -23.17
N LEU A 550 15.93 -10.49 -22.14
CA LEU A 550 16.55 -10.51 -20.82
C LEU A 550 16.64 -11.92 -20.22
N PHE A 551 15.53 -12.66 -20.19
CA PHE A 551 15.56 -13.97 -19.55
C PHE A 551 16.51 -14.91 -20.30
N LYS A 552 16.50 -14.85 -21.63
CA LYS A 552 17.35 -15.72 -22.43
C LYS A 552 18.84 -15.44 -22.28
N ILE A 553 19.23 -14.24 -21.83
CA ILE A 553 20.65 -13.99 -21.55
C ILE A 553 21.00 -14.29 -20.10
N GLY A 554 20.06 -14.77 -19.31
CA GLY A 554 20.35 -15.26 -17.98
C GLY A 554 19.89 -14.39 -16.81
N ILE A 555 19.09 -13.34 -17.07
CA ILE A 555 18.56 -12.52 -15.98
C ILE A 555 17.79 -13.41 -15.02
N ASP A 556 17.94 -13.20 -13.72
CA ASP A 556 17.43 -14.11 -12.71
C ASP A 556 16.12 -13.66 -12.05
N ALA A 557 15.82 -12.37 -12.05
CA ALA A 557 14.66 -11.88 -11.33
C ALA A 557 14.23 -10.52 -11.89
N TRP A 558 13.01 -10.10 -11.51
CA TRP A 558 12.34 -8.96 -12.11
C TRP A 558 12.01 -7.92 -11.06
N TRP A 559 12.34 -6.67 -11.36
CA TRP A 559 12.01 -5.54 -10.50
C TRP A 559 10.90 -4.78 -11.22
N MET A 560 9.65 -5.03 -10.80
CA MET A 560 8.46 -4.49 -11.43
C MET A 560 8.21 -3.09 -10.89
N ASP A 561 8.93 -2.11 -11.42
CA ASP A 561 8.90 -0.75 -10.90
C ASP A 561 7.72 0.03 -11.47
N ALA A 562 7.26 1.00 -10.71
CA ALA A 562 6.24 1.97 -11.12
C ALA A 562 4.96 1.33 -11.66
N SER A 563 4.59 0.21 -11.10
CA SER A 563 3.42 -0.56 -11.57
C SER A 563 2.16 -0.26 -10.77
N GLU A 564 1.97 1.00 -10.40
CA GLU A 564 0.71 1.47 -9.79
C GLU A 564 -0.39 1.60 -10.85
N PRO A 565 -0.24 2.07 -12.10
CA PRO A 565 0.97 2.56 -12.79
C PRO A 565 1.23 4.04 -12.51
N ASP A 566 2.49 4.40 -12.49
CA ASP A 566 2.88 5.74 -12.09
C ASP A 566 3.50 6.52 -13.23
N ILE A 567 2.78 7.56 -13.71
CA ILE A 567 3.37 8.39 -14.72
C ILE A 567 4.03 9.60 -14.08
N HIS A 568 3.56 9.99 -12.91
CA HIS A 568 4.17 11.10 -12.14
C HIS A 568 3.62 10.95 -10.73
N SER A 569 4.47 10.79 -9.76
CA SER A 569 4.03 10.40 -8.42
C SER A 569 3.04 11.37 -7.76
N ASN A 570 3.07 12.63 -8.10
CA ASN A 570 2.20 13.57 -7.39
C ASN A 570 1.15 14.26 -8.25
N ILE A 571 0.66 13.61 -9.31
CA ILE A 571 -0.51 14.12 -10.00
C ILE A 571 -1.74 13.81 -9.15
N ASP A 572 -2.81 14.56 -9.37
CA ASP A 572 -4.01 14.38 -8.55
C ASP A 572 -4.73 13.07 -8.91
N LEU A 573 -5.68 12.70 -8.08
CA LEU A 573 -6.33 11.40 -8.26
C LEU A 573 -7.14 11.29 -9.54
N ASP A 574 -7.78 12.37 -9.98
CA ASP A 574 -8.54 12.31 -11.23
C ASP A 574 -7.60 12.06 -12.41
N GLU A 575 -6.42 12.69 -12.38
CA GLU A 575 -5.45 12.48 -13.43
C GLU A 575 -4.93 11.02 -13.37
N ARG A 576 -4.67 10.50 -12.18
CA ARG A 576 -4.21 9.12 -12.05
C ARG A 576 -5.22 8.12 -12.61
N LYS A 577 -6.51 8.38 -12.40
CA LYS A 577 -7.54 7.49 -12.91
C LYS A 577 -7.58 7.51 -14.43
N SER A 578 -7.19 8.62 -15.04
CA SER A 578 -7.23 8.74 -16.49
C SER A 578 -6.06 8.06 -17.20
N VAL A 579 -5.04 7.63 -16.44
CA VAL A 579 -3.82 7.10 -17.02
C VAL A 579 -4.00 5.70 -17.64
N PHE A 580 -4.99 4.94 -17.17
CA PHE A 580 -5.17 3.60 -17.72
C PHE A 580 -6.66 3.27 -17.91
N GLN A 581 -6.93 2.42 -18.90
CA GLN A 581 -8.28 2.01 -19.28
C GLN A 581 -8.27 0.48 -19.38
N PRO A 582 -8.48 -0.23 -18.29
CA PRO A 582 -8.37 -1.70 -18.30
C PRO A 582 -9.27 -2.35 -19.33
N ALA A 583 -8.80 -3.39 -19.96
CA ALA A 583 -9.63 -4.11 -20.96
C ALA A 583 -10.91 -4.67 -20.37
N ILE A 584 -10.99 -4.82 -19.05
CA ILE A 584 -12.12 -5.49 -18.42
C ILE A 584 -13.07 -4.54 -17.68
N GLY A 585 -12.83 -3.23 -17.77
CA GLY A 585 -13.72 -2.27 -17.11
C GLY A 585 -13.05 -0.92 -16.97
N SER A 586 -13.45 -0.15 -15.97
CA SER A 586 -12.91 1.18 -15.79
C SER A 586 -11.69 1.16 -14.85
N SER A 587 -10.86 2.20 -14.93
CA SER A 587 -9.77 2.36 -13.99
C SER A 587 -10.28 2.62 -12.58
N VAL A 588 -11.45 3.20 -12.44
CA VAL A 588 -12.00 3.43 -11.11
C VAL A 588 -12.36 2.11 -10.44
N ARG A 589 -12.98 1.20 -11.17
CA ARG A 589 -13.34 -0.11 -10.63
C ARG A 589 -12.11 -0.95 -10.29
N TYR A 590 -11.07 -0.90 -11.14
CA TYR A 590 -9.91 -1.79 -11.02
C TYR A 590 -8.65 -1.09 -10.57
N TYR A 591 -8.77 0.08 -9.94
CA TYR A 591 -7.64 0.96 -9.67
C TYR A 591 -6.45 0.24 -9.02
N ASN A 592 -6.70 -0.57 -8.01
CA ASN A 592 -5.63 -1.19 -7.22
C ASN A 592 -5.11 -2.50 -7.81
N ALA A 593 -5.69 -2.99 -8.90
CA ALA A 593 -5.36 -4.33 -9.38
C ALA A 593 -4.30 -4.34 -10.50
N PHE A 594 -3.83 -3.18 -10.94
CA PHE A 594 -2.81 -3.14 -12.01
C PHE A 594 -1.56 -3.96 -11.62
N PRO A 595 -1.00 -3.79 -10.40
CA PRO A 595 0.19 -4.57 -10.07
C PRO A 595 -0.08 -6.07 -9.99
N LEU A 596 -1.28 -6.46 -9.55
CA LEU A 596 -1.63 -7.86 -9.48
C LEU A 596 -1.58 -8.49 -10.88
N GLN A 597 -2.15 -7.79 -11.87
CA GLN A 597 -2.20 -8.30 -13.23
C GLN A 597 -0.81 -8.26 -13.89
N ASN A 598 -0.01 -7.24 -13.61
CA ASN A 598 1.33 -7.18 -14.16
C ASN A 598 2.19 -8.32 -13.60
N ALA A 599 2.08 -8.57 -12.29
CA ALA A 599 2.81 -9.68 -11.67
C ALA A 599 2.34 -11.02 -12.23
N LYS A 600 1.02 -11.16 -12.45
CA LYS A 600 0.48 -12.39 -13.01
C LYS A 600 1.14 -12.71 -14.36
N GLY A 601 1.26 -11.72 -15.23
CA GLY A 601 1.84 -11.96 -16.56
C GLY A 601 3.29 -12.39 -16.50
N ILE A 602 4.08 -11.75 -15.64
CA ILE A 602 5.50 -12.11 -15.50
C ILE A 602 5.62 -13.50 -14.88
N TYR A 603 4.87 -13.76 -13.83
CA TYR A 603 4.96 -15.03 -13.12
C TYR A 603 4.55 -16.20 -14.03
N GLU A 604 3.39 -16.09 -14.65
CA GLU A 604 2.89 -17.18 -15.49
C GLU A 604 3.77 -17.35 -16.72
N GLY A 605 4.25 -16.25 -17.28
CA GLY A 605 5.13 -16.32 -18.43
C GLY A 605 6.40 -17.06 -18.11
N GLN A 606 7.06 -16.73 -17.01
CA GLN A 606 8.30 -17.41 -16.66
C GLN A 606 8.07 -18.87 -16.29
N ARG A 607 7.01 -19.15 -15.51
CA ARG A 607 6.72 -20.53 -15.15
C ARG A 607 6.48 -21.40 -16.37
N GLU A 608 5.81 -20.86 -17.39
CA GLU A 608 5.57 -21.61 -18.60
C GLU A 608 6.86 -21.79 -19.39
N THR A 609 7.71 -20.77 -19.44
CA THR A 609 8.95 -20.82 -20.20
C THR A 609 9.99 -21.76 -19.55
N ASP A 610 10.09 -21.71 -18.22
CA ASP A 610 11.07 -22.54 -17.52
C ASP A 610 10.48 -22.97 -16.15
N PRO A 611 9.77 -24.05 -16.11
CA PRO A 611 9.12 -24.47 -14.86
C PRO A 611 10.11 -24.90 -13.77
N ASN A 612 11.39 -25.06 -14.11
CA ASN A 612 12.38 -25.45 -13.13
C ASN A 612 13.09 -24.30 -12.46
N LYS A 613 12.79 -23.07 -12.83
CA LYS A 613 13.44 -21.92 -12.19
C LYS A 613 12.38 -21.13 -11.43
N ARG A 614 12.62 -20.94 -10.13
CA ARG A 614 11.68 -20.17 -9.30
C ARG A 614 11.66 -18.72 -9.74
N VAL A 615 10.46 -18.14 -9.74
CA VAL A 615 10.27 -16.74 -10.10
C VAL A 615 10.50 -15.87 -8.88
N PHE A 616 11.05 -14.68 -9.08
CA PHE A 616 11.09 -13.65 -8.04
C PHE A 616 10.75 -12.31 -8.67
N ILE A 617 9.76 -11.63 -8.11
CA ILE A 617 9.33 -10.31 -8.56
C ILE A 617 9.39 -9.36 -7.38
N LEU A 618 10.03 -8.19 -7.57
CA LEU A 618 10.02 -7.12 -6.56
C LEU A 618 9.16 -5.99 -7.10
N THR A 619 8.28 -5.44 -6.29
CA THR A 619 7.37 -4.38 -6.74
C THR A 619 7.05 -3.41 -5.61
N ARG A 620 6.76 -2.13 -5.94
CA ARG A 620 6.38 -1.19 -4.90
C ARG A 620 4.86 -1.01 -4.84
N SER A 621 4.11 -1.81 -5.61
CA SER A 621 2.66 -1.78 -5.61
C SER A 621 2.17 -3.22 -5.49
N PHE A 622 1.12 -3.44 -4.70
CA PHE A 622 0.81 -4.81 -4.33
C PHE A 622 -0.65 -4.90 -3.91
N PHE A 623 -1.38 -5.87 -4.45
CA PHE A 623 -2.77 -6.03 -4.09
C PHE A 623 -3.01 -7.41 -3.49
N ALA A 624 -4.18 -7.62 -2.88
CA ALA A 624 -4.53 -8.91 -2.29
C ALA A 624 -4.39 -10.01 -3.34
N GLY A 625 -3.80 -11.11 -2.94
CA GLY A 625 -3.57 -12.25 -3.84
C GLY A 625 -2.26 -12.20 -4.61
N GLN A 626 -1.58 -11.06 -4.61
CA GLN A 626 -0.37 -10.95 -5.41
C GLN A 626 0.76 -11.83 -4.88
N GLN A 627 0.69 -12.23 -3.59
CA GLN A 627 1.68 -13.13 -3.03
C GLN A 627 1.80 -14.43 -3.82
N ARG A 628 0.74 -14.87 -4.48
CA ARG A 628 0.79 -16.13 -5.18
C ARG A 628 1.62 -16.09 -6.45
N TYR A 629 1.97 -14.89 -6.89
CA TYR A 629 2.77 -14.71 -8.10
C TYR A 629 4.26 -14.48 -7.79
N ALA A 630 4.72 -14.99 -6.65
CA ALA A 630 6.11 -14.85 -6.21
C ALA A 630 6.54 -13.38 -6.15
N ALA A 631 5.63 -12.55 -5.67
CA ALA A 631 5.89 -11.12 -5.59
C ALA A 631 6.27 -10.74 -4.17
N ALA A 632 7.25 -9.86 -4.05
CA ALA A 632 7.67 -9.24 -2.82
C ALA A 632 7.59 -7.74 -3.01
N ALA A 633 7.44 -6.99 -1.94
CA ALA A 633 7.26 -5.55 -2.05
C ALA A 633 8.42 -4.78 -1.44
N TRP A 634 8.63 -3.57 -1.95
CA TRP A 634 9.45 -2.60 -1.23
C TRP A 634 8.66 -1.30 -1.10
N SER A 635 9.09 -0.44 -0.18
CA SER A 635 8.27 0.69 0.22
C SER A 635 8.41 1.94 -0.66
N GLY A 636 9.11 1.84 -1.79
CA GLY A 636 9.16 2.96 -2.75
C GLY A 636 10.25 3.97 -2.44
N ASP A 637 10.05 5.18 -2.96
CA ASP A 637 11.08 6.22 -2.96
C ASP A 637 11.07 6.98 -1.65
N ILE A 638 11.51 6.34 -0.59
CA ILE A 638 11.55 6.95 0.75
C ILE A 638 12.77 7.85 0.87
N ALA A 639 12.74 8.78 1.80
CA ALA A 639 13.84 9.72 2.00
C ALA A 639 14.90 9.15 2.98
N SER A 640 16.15 9.57 2.79
CA SER A 640 17.24 9.13 3.67
C SER A 640 17.23 9.96 4.94
N ARG A 641 16.25 9.72 5.78
CA ARG A 641 16.01 10.47 7.02
C ARG A 641 15.62 9.50 8.13
N TRP A 642 15.96 9.87 9.37
CA TRP A 642 15.64 9.04 10.52
C TRP A 642 14.14 8.75 10.65
N HIS A 643 13.29 9.77 10.42
CA HIS A 643 11.86 9.54 10.56
C HIS A 643 11.33 8.63 9.47
N ASP A 644 11.91 8.68 8.27
CA ASP A 644 11.49 7.76 7.22
C ASP A 644 11.84 6.33 7.62
N MET A 645 13.02 6.12 8.21
CA MET A 645 13.36 4.77 8.65
C MET A 645 12.41 4.29 9.72
N LYS A 646 12.06 5.16 10.67
CA LYS A 646 11.14 4.76 11.73
C LYS A 646 9.76 4.39 11.16
N ASP A 647 9.28 5.15 10.18
CA ASP A 647 7.97 4.88 9.61
C ASP A 647 7.92 3.52 8.89
N GLN A 648 9.07 3.01 8.45
CA GLN A 648 9.10 1.72 7.77
C GLN A 648 8.74 0.57 8.70
N ILE A 649 9.02 0.70 10.00
CA ILE A 649 8.85 -0.44 10.91
C ILE A 649 7.40 -0.86 10.97
N ALA A 650 6.49 0.07 11.30
CA ALA A 650 5.07 -0.25 11.35
C ALA A 650 4.55 -0.65 9.96
N GLY A 651 5.06 -0.01 8.91
CA GLY A 651 4.65 -0.34 7.55
C GLY A 651 4.97 -1.78 7.20
N GLY A 652 6.18 -2.22 7.50
CA GLY A 652 6.58 -3.61 7.19
C GLY A 652 5.82 -4.62 8.03
N ILE A 653 5.57 -4.30 9.32
CA ILE A 653 4.80 -5.21 10.16
C ILE A 653 3.38 -5.35 9.61
N ASN A 654 2.74 -4.24 9.26
CA ASN A 654 1.36 -4.32 8.75
C ASN A 654 1.30 -4.96 7.38
N PHE A 655 2.33 -4.78 6.54
CA PHE A 655 2.36 -5.51 5.28
C PHE A 655 2.34 -7.02 5.53
N SER A 656 3.16 -7.49 6.46
CA SER A 656 3.19 -8.90 6.82
C SER A 656 1.84 -9.36 7.37
N MET A 657 1.24 -8.54 8.23
CA MET A 657 -0.04 -8.89 8.85
C MET A 657 -1.22 -8.74 7.88
N SER A 658 -0.96 -8.25 6.65
CA SER A 658 -1.95 -8.28 5.59
C SER A 658 -1.99 -9.65 4.90
N GLY A 659 -1.23 -10.62 5.39
CA GLY A 659 -1.15 -11.94 4.79
C GLY A 659 -0.14 -12.04 3.66
N THR A 660 0.68 -11.02 3.47
CA THR A 660 1.62 -10.92 2.34
C THR A 660 3.04 -10.94 2.91
N PRO A 661 3.79 -12.01 2.71
CA PRO A 661 4.95 -12.29 3.56
C PRO A 661 6.28 -11.63 3.24
N TYR A 662 6.51 -11.16 2.01
CA TYR A 662 7.86 -10.75 1.63
C TYR A 662 7.94 -9.27 1.34
N TRP A 663 8.78 -8.57 2.10
CA TRP A 663 8.85 -7.12 2.07
C TRP A 663 10.26 -6.64 2.37
N THR A 664 10.59 -5.46 1.90
CA THR A 664 11.81 -4.77 2.24
C THR A 664 11.60 -3.25 2.06
N MET A 665 12.68 -2.52 2.17
CA MET A 665 12.71 -1.08 1.91
C MET A 665 14.08 -0.77 1.34
N ASP A 666 14.29 0.46 0.90
CA ASP A 666 15.62 0.85 0.40
C ASP A 666 16.50 1.11 1.63
N ALA A 667 17.39 0.19 1.94
CA ALA A 667 18.29 0.41 3.06
C ALA A 667 19.22 1.57 2.74
N GLY A 668 19.20 2.58 3.60
CA GLY A 668 19.87 3.83 3.38
C GLY A 668 18.97 4.94 2.89
N GLY A 669 17.73 4.60 2.52
CA GLY A 669 16.81 5.55 1.91
C GLY A 669 17.12 5.78 0.44
N PHE A 670 16.10 6.20 -0.33
CA PHE A 670 16.30 6.41 -1.76
C PHE A 670 16.79 7.80 -2.08
N LEU A 671 16.07 8.84 -1.65
CA LEU A 671 16.43 10.20 -2.01
C LEU A 671 17.17 10.89 -0.89
N VAL A 672 18.23 11.61 -1.26
CA VAL A 672 19.18 12.13 -0.32
C VAL A 672 19.16 13.66 -0.34
N GLU A 673 19.19 14.28 0.84
CA GLU A 673 19.29 15.73 0.95
C GLU A 673 20.63 16.22 0.40
N ASN A 674 20.63 17.43 -0.15
CA ASN A 674 21.86 18.01 -0.72
C ASN A 674 23.03 18.05 0.26
N ARG A 675 22.76 18.22 1.55
CA ARG A 675 23.84 18.31 2.53
C ARG A 675 24.70 17.04 2.60
N PHE A 676 24.19 15.92 2.12
CA PHE A 676 24.97 14.70 2.12
C PHE A 676 25.70 14.48 0.81
N HIS A 677 25.47 15.32 -0.23
CA HIS A 677 26.19 15.12 -1.48
C HIS A 677 27.64 15.56 -1.38
N LYS A 678 27.93 16.64 -0.65
CA LYS A 678 29.29 17.07 -0.36
C LYS A 678 29.29 17.43 1.12
N PRO A 679 29.31 16.45 2.00
CA PRO A 679 29.04 16.70 3.40
C PRO A 679 30.22 17.33 4.14
N ASN A 680 29.88 18.20 5.10
CA ASN A 680 30.91 18.61 6.09
C ASN A 680 31.13 17.43 7.06
N THR A 681 32.03 17.61 8.04
CA THR A 681 32.36 16.52 8.95
C THR A 681 31.17 15.99 9.72
N ALA A 682 30.33 16.89 10.22
CA ALA A 682 29.18 16.45 11.02
C ALA A 682 28.13 15.73 10.16
N ASP A 683 27.88 16.24 8.96
CA ASP A 683 26.92 15.59 8.06
C ASP A 683 27.45 14.24 7.61
N LEU A 684 28.73 14.12 7.37
CA LEU A 684 29.31 12.84 6.95
C LEU A 684 29.18 11.81 8.06
N GLU A 685 29.42 12.20 9.31
CA GLU A 685 29.28 11.26 10.41
C GLU A 685 27.82 10.85 10.62
N GLU A 686 26.90 11.79 10.43
CA GLU A 686 25.47 11.44 10.50
C GLU A 686 25.10 10.47 9.38
N TRP A 687 25.57 10.73 8.16
CA TRP A 687 25.32 9.86 7.01
C TRP A 687 25.80 8.44 7.29
N ARG A 688 26.98 8.32 7.87
CA ARG A 688 27.52 7.00 8.18
C ARG A 688 26.72 6.29 9.26
N GLU A 689 26.31 7.00 10.31
CA GLU A 689 25.51 6.38 11.35
C GLU A 689 24.13 6.00 10.81
N LEU A 690 23.49 6.88 10.05
CA LEU A 690 22.18 6.62 9.49
C LEU A 690 22.20 5.34 8.64
N ASN A 691 23.22 5.21 7.78
CA ASN A 691 23.32 4.02 6.95
C ASN A 691 23.61 2.78 7.77
N SER A 692 24.45 2.88 8.82
CA SER A 692 24.72 1.75 9.69
C SER A 692 23.41 1.24 10.34
N ARG A 693 22.58 2.16 10.81
CA ARG A 693 21.31 1.76 11.45
C ARG A 693 20.37 1.14 10.43
N TRP A 694 20.35 1.68 9.23
CA TRP A 694 19.49 1.14 8.19
C TRP A 694 19.93 -0.27 7.78
N TYR A 695 21.24 -0.52 7.74
CA TYR A 695 21.72 -1.88 7.45
C TYR A 695 21.36 -2.84 8.59
N GLN A 696 21.41 -2.39 9.84
CA GLN A 696 21.01 -3.24 10.96
C GLN A 696 19.54 -3.63 10.83
N TYR A 697 18.69 -2.69 10.46
CA TYR A 697 17.27 -2.99 10.25
C TYR A 697 17.11 -3.93 9.05
N GLY A 698 17.78 -3.66 7.96
CA GLY A 698 17.65 -4.47 6.75
C GLY A 698 18.00 -5.93 6.97
N ALA A 699 18.97 -6.19 7.86
CA ALA A 699 19.37 -7.56 8.12
C ALA A 699 18.26 -8.42 8.71
N PHE A 700 17.21 -7.81 9.27
CA PHE A 700 16.09 -8.52 9.87
C PHE A 700 14.79 -8.24 9.13
N LEU A 701 14.87 -8.15 7.82
CA LEU A 701 13.69 -8.08 6.94
C LEU A 701 13.68 -9.32 6.05
N PRO A 702 12.54 -9.69 5.47
CA PRO A 702 12.53 -10.83 4.56
C PRO A 702 13.55 -10.73 3.44
N LEU A 703 13.77 -9.50 2.94
CA LEU A 703 14.79 -9.25 1.92
C LEU A 703 15.70 -8.15 2.43
N PHE A 704 16.98 -8.20 2.07
CA PHE A 704 17.95 -7.22 2.53
C PHE A 704 18.61 -6.59 1.31
N ARG A 705 18.10 -5.43 0.90
CA ARG A 705 18.59 -4.72 -0.28
C ARG A 705 19.02 -3.32 0.10
N ALA A 706 20.27 -2.96 -0.17
CA ALA A 706 20.73 -1.58 -0.07
C ALA A 706 20.50 -0.91 -1.43
N HIS A 707 19.96 0.31 -1.44
CA HIS A 707 19.61 0.99 -2.68
C HIS A 707 19.40 2.48 -2.44
N GLY A 708 19.68 3.28 -3.43
CA GLY A 708 19.38 4.70 -3.41
C GLY A 708 20.17 5.49 -4.40
N GLN A 709 19.86 6.79 -4.47
CA GLN A 709 20.61 7.72 -5.28
C GLN A 709 21.92 8.08 -4.60
N TYR A 710 22.81 8.74 -5.32
CA TYR A 710 24.09 9.18 -4.79
C TYR A 710 23.91 9.98 -3.49
N PRO A 711 24.72 9.77 -2.46
CA PRO A 711 25.89 8.89 -2.35
C PRO A 711 25.49 7.43 -2.26
N TYR A 712 26.26 6.58 -2.96
CA TYR A 712 25.85 5.20 -3.14
C TYR A 712 26.03 4.38 -1.87
N ARG A 713 25.25 3.30 -1.76
CA ARG A 713 25.10 2.56 -0.52
C ARG A 713 26.00 1.33 -0.38
N GLU A 714 26.92 1.10 -1.31
CA GLU A 714 27.90 0.02 -1.09
C GLU A 714 28.68 0.36 0.18
N PRO A 715 28.92 -0.57 1.08
CA PRO A 715 29.57 -0.21 2.34
C PRO A 715 30.88 0.56 2.18
N TYR A 716 31.68 0.20 1.17
CA TYR A 716 32.97 0.87 0.95
C TYR A 716 32.81 2.27 0.39
N ASN A 717 31.62 2.61 -0.15
CA ASN A 717 31.36 3.97 -0.59
C ASN A 717 30.81 4.83 0.54
N ILE A 718 30.33 4.21 1.61
CA ILE A 718 29.79 4.95 2.75
C ILE A 718 30.91 5.31 3.72
N ALA A 719 31.85 4.39 3.95
CA ALA A 719 32.89 4.61 4.95
C ALA A 719 34.15 3.81 4.64
N PRO A 720 35.31 4.27 5.05
CA PRO A 720 36.55 3.50 4.88
C PRO A 720 36.55 2.25 5.76
N VAL A 721 37.35 1.28 5.38
CA VAL A 721 37.33 -0.05 5.98
C VAL A 721 37.57 -0.04 7.49
N ASP A 722 38.29 0.92 8.01
CA ASP A 722 38.58 0.97 9.44
C ASP A 722 37.55 1.81 10.22
N HIS A 723 36.58 2.39 9.57
CA HIS A 723 35.55 3.19 10.24
C HIS A 723 34.51 2.27 10.88
N PRO A 724 34.00 2.62 12.06
CA PRO A 724 32.96 1.79 12.71
C PRO A 724 31.74 1.52 11.83
N ALA A 725 31.34 2.48 10.99
CA ALA A 725 30.19 2.28 10.12
C ALA A 725 30.43 1.14 9.14
N TYR A 726 31.62 1.07 8.53
CA TYR A 726 31.94 -0.02 7.61
C TYR A 726 31.87 -1.35 8.35
N LYS A 727 32.49 -1.39 9.54
CA LYS A 727 32.49 -2.61 10.34
C LYS A 727 31.08 -3.04 10.71
N SER A 728 30.23 -2.08 11.09
CA SER A 728 28.86 -2.38 11.45
C SER A 728 28.06 -2.90 10.28
N MET A 729 28.20 -2.26 9.10
CA MET A 729 27.44 -2.69 7.93
C MET A 729 27.89 -4.07 7.46
N THR A 730 29.18 -4.33 7.45
CA THR A 730 29.63 -5.66 7.01
C THR A 730 29.28 -6.72 8.05
N TYR A 731 29.26 -6.34 9.35
CA TYR A 731 28.78 -7.26 10.38
C TYR A 731 27.32 -7.64 10.13
N ALA A 732 26.46 -6.66 9.78
CA ALA A 732 25.04 -6.92 9.50
C ALA A 732 24.91 -7.87 8.31
N ILE A 733 25.72 -7.66 7.27
CA ILE A 733 25.69 -8.53 6.09
C ILE A 733 26.11 -9.95 6.48
N ASN A 734 27.19 -10.07 7.23
CA ASN A 734 27.67 -11.41 7.64
C ASN A 734 26.65 -12.09 8.56
N LEU A 735 26.00 -11.34 9.45
CA LEU A 735 24.97 -11.90 10.32
C LEU A 735 23.81 -12.44 9.48
N ARG A 736 23.45 -11.72 8.42
CA ARG A 736 22.40 -12.18 7.54
C ARG A 736 22.71 -13.58 7.00
N TYR A 737 23.96 -13.83 6.65
CA TYR A 737 24.36 -15.13 6.14
C TYR A 737 24.43 -16.19 7.25
N LYS A 738 24.77 -15.79 8.45
CA LYS A 738 24.71 -16.74 9.57
C LYS A 738 23.27 -17.19 9.85
N LEU A 739 22.31 -16.31 9.56
CA LEU A 739 20.91 -16.61 9.77
C LEU A 739 20.25 -17.25 8.55
N LEU A 740 20.96 -17.55 7.49
CA LEU A 740 20.35 -17.96 6.25
C LEU A 740 19.51 -19.22 6.41
N ALA A 741 20.00 -20.21 7.13
CA ALA A 741 19.24 -21.43 7.33
C ALA A 741 17.95 -21.18 8.12
N TYR A 742 18.04 -20.33 9.14
CA TYR A 742 16.87 -19.94 9.91
C TYR A 742 15.86 -19.24 9.00
N ASN A 743 16.32 -18.26 8.20
CA ASN A 743 15.44 -17.49 7.36
C ASN A 743 14.80 -18.35 6.27
N TYR A 744 15.56 -19.25 5.67
CA TYR A 744 15.01 -20.11 4.62
C TYR A 744 14.01 -21.12 5.22
N SER A 745 14.25 -21.55 6.44
CA SER A 745 13.28 -22.40 7.13
C SER A 745 11.98 -21.64 7.39
N LEU A 746 12.06 -20.35 7.72
CA LEU A 746 10.85 -19.54 7.89
C LEU A 746 10.12 -19.38 6.56
N ALA A 747 10.85 -19.28 5.44
CA ALA A 747 10.21 -19.23 4.13
C ALA A 747 9.46 -20.53 3.84
N ALA A 748 10.03 -21.66 4.23
CA ALA A 748 9.34 -22.94 4.08
C ALA A 748 8.08 -22.98 4.94
N LYS A 749 8.16 -22.48 6.19
CA LYS A 749 6.97 -22.40 7.04
C LYS A 749 5.92 -21.48 6.44
N THR A 750 6.35 -20.41 5.77
CA THR A 750 5.41 -19.49 5.13
C THR A 750 4.59 -20.21 4.07
N PHE A 751 5.23 -21.06 3.28
CA PHE A 751 4.52 -21.82 2.26
C PHE A 751 3.72 -22.97 2.84
N PHE A 752 4.34 -23.78 3.70
CA PHE A 752 3.68 -24.99 4.16
C PHE A 752 2.67 -24.74 5.29
N GLU A 753 2.87 -23.72 6.11
CA GLU A 753 2.04 -23.48 7.28
C GLU A 753 1.41 -22.11 7.29
N ASP A 754 1.57 -21.33 6.24
CA ASP A 754 1.06 -19.95 6.16
C ASP A 754 1.58 -19.05 7.29
N TYR A 755 2.83 -19.27 7.65
CA TYR A 755 3.48 -18.53 8.72
C TYR A 755 3.90 -17.14 8.23
N SER A 756 4.33 -16.28 9.16
CA SER A 756 4.80 -14.94 8.85
C SER A 756 6.20 -14.72 9.42
N MET A 757 7.14 -14.25 8.60
CA MET A 757 8.50 -14.02 9.08
C MET A 757 8.54 -12.80 10.00
N ILE A 758 7.90 -11.68 9.62
CA ILE A 758 7.76 -10.52 10.49
C ILE A 758 6.43 -10.70 11.22
N ARG A 759 6.47 -10.57 12.54
CA ARG A 759 5.29 -10.80 13.36
C ARG A 759 5.11 -9.62 14.30
N GLY A 760 3.97 -8.95 14.24
CA GLY A 760 3.64 -7.94 15.25
C GLY A 760 3.53 -8.63 16.62
N LEU A 761 3.83 -7.90 17.68
CA LEU A 761 3.84 -8.47 19.02
C LEU A 761 2.52 -9.14 19.37
N ALA A 762 1.41 -8.59 18.90
CA ALA A 762 0.10 -9.16 19.21
C ALA A 762 -0.06 -10.59 18.70
N MET A 763 0.69 -10.99 17.67
CA MET A 763 0.51 -12.32 17.10
C MET A 763 0.97 -13.41 18.08
N ASP A 764 2.03 -13.17 18.83
CA ASP A 764 2.54 -14.15 19.77
C ASP A 764 2.18 -13.82 21.22
N PHE A 765 1.76 -12.60 21.50
CA PHE A 765 1.36 -12.18 22.82
C PHE A 765 -0.03 -11.52 22.77
N PRO A 766 -1.06 -12.29 22.36
CA PRO A 766 -2.38 -11.67 22.10
C PRO A 766 -3.09 -11.21 23.37
N GLN A 767 -2.62 -11.61 24.56
CA GLN A 767 -3.23 -11.16 25.78
C GLN A 767 -2.57 -9.91 26.36
N ASP A 768 -1.45 -9.47 25.79
CA ASP A 768 -0.71 -8.33 26.31
C ASP A 768 -1.05 -7.10 25.50
N LYS A 769 -2.04 -6.35 25.97
CA LYS A 769 -2.52 -5.19 25.25
C LYS A 769 -1.49 -4.08 25.10
N ASP A 770 -0.46 -4.09 25.96
CA ASP A 770 0.61 -3.09 25.85
C ASP A 770 1.36 -3.24 24.55
N GLY A 771 1.39 -4.39 23.95
CA GLY A 771 2.09 -4.61 22.68
C GLY A 771 1.28 -4.26 21.45
N PHE A 772 -0.02 -3.98 21.60
CA PHE A 772 -0.88 -3.79 20.42
C PHE A 772 -0.50 -2.57 19.58
N ASP A 773 0.04 -1.53 20.21
CA ASP A 773 0.40 -0.31 19.50
C ASP A 773 1.90 -0.19 19.23
N SER A 774 2.67 -1.24 19.51
CA SER A 774 4.12 -1.18 19.40
C SER A 774 4.55 -1.05 17.93
N ASN A 775 5.10 0.09 17.57
CA ASN A 775 5.44 0.39 16.20
C ASN A 775 6.94 0.45 15.96
N ASP A 776 7.75 -0.06 16.89
CA ASP A 776 9.20 0.02 16.78
C ASP A 776 9.89 -1.31 17.05
N GLN A 777 9.14 -2.41 17.19
CA GLN A 777 9.75 -3.71 17.37
C GLN A 777 8.80 -4.80 16.88
N TYR A 778 9.36 -5.96 16.58
CA TYR A 778 8.60 -7.07 16.05
C TYR A 778 9.36 -8.37 16.29
N LEU A 779 8.67 -9.48 16.18
CA LEU A 779 9.33 -10.76 16.24
C LEU A 779 9.74 -11.19 14.83
N TRP A 780 10.93 -11.78 14.75
CA TRP A 780 11.47 -12.30 13.50
C TRP A 780 11.45 -13.81 13.65
N GLY A 781 10.39 -14.43 13.14
CA GLY A 781 10.14 -15.83 13.41
C GLY A 781 9.88 -16.07 14.89
N PRO A 782 10.03 -17.32 15.35
CA PRO A 782 9.67 -17.62 16.72
C PRO A 782 10.76 -17.31 17.75
N SER A 783 11.98 -16.96 17.33
CA SER A 783 13.10 -16.96 18.23
C SER A 783 13.78 -15.62 18.45
N LEU A 784 13.48 -14.57 17.66
CA LEU A 784 14.21 -13.32 17.78
C LEU A 784 13.26 -12.14 17.94
N LEU A 785 13.54 -11.29 18.91
CA LEU A 785 12.81 -10.02 19.06
C LEU A 785 13.72 -8.93 18.54
N ILE A 786 13.24 -8.17 17.57
CA ILE A 786 14.01 -7.14 16.89
C ILE A 786 13.55 -5.78 17.40
N UNK A 787 14.45 -4.89 17.80
CA UNK A 787 14.09 -3.55 18.24
C UNK A 787 14.98 -2.62 17.45
N UNK A 788 14.43 -1.83 16.71
CA UNK A 788 15.19 -1.00 15.85
C UNK A 788 15.48 0.29 16.50
N UNK A 789 16.61 0.83 16.25
CA UNK A 789 17.07 2.09 16.77
C UNK A 789 16.72 3.14 15.76
N UNK A 790 15.77 3.59 15.84
CA UNK A 790 15.18 4.48 14.90
C UNK A 790 15.29 5.90 15.29
N UNK A 791 16.04 6.06 16.24
CA UNK A 791 16.16 7.43 16.63
C UNK A 791 17.60 7.78 16.56
N UNK A 792 17.85 8.84 16.61
CA UNK A 792 19.23 9.27 16.60
C UNK A 792 19.70 9.29 17.97
N UNK A 793 20.56 8.97 17.99
CA UNK A 793 21.11 8.91 19.26
C UNK A 793 21.97 9.92 19.66
#